data_e7eecfc23fd13acf140573e94af9e86f
#
_entry.id   e7eecfc23fd13acf140573e94af9e86f
#
_cell.length_a   1.000
_cell.length_b   1.000
_cell.length_c   1.000
_cell.angle_alpha   90.00
_cell.angle_beta   90.00
_cell.angle_gamma   90.00
#
_symmetry.space_group_name_H-M   'P 1'
#
loop_
_entity.id
_entity.type
_entity.pdbx_description
1 polymer ?
#
loop_
_entity_poly.entity_id
_entity_poly.type
_entity_poly.pdbx_seq_one_letter_code
_entity_poly.pdbx_strand_id
1 'polypeptide(L)'
;MATTTPAGVRGGHAKQGSHHHSSDGAPMTHRQIMEALTGLLLGMFVAMLSSTIVSNALPEIIRDLDGTQSAYTWVVTAALLSMTVTTPLWGKLADLFSKKLLVQIALVIFVIGSALAGISQNTGTLIAFRVLQGIGTGGLVALSQIVIAAMIPPRERGRYAGYIGATFAVATVGGPLLGGVITDTDWLGWRWCFYVGVPFAAIALVLLQKTLKLPVVRRKVKIDWLGAFFLAASVSLLMIWVTLAGDDYDWISWQTYAMVGGSVLLGLIFVVVETKAAEPLIPLRFFRNRTIALTSFASLFVGVAMFGSTVFLSQYFQLARDKSPTMSGVMTIPMIAGLFVSSTVSGQIITKTGRWKGFLVGGGVGLVAGLGLLSTITYDTEYWKVAVYMAVLGLGLGMMMQNLVLASQNQVKPAELGAASSLVTFTRSLGGAVGVSALGAVLSSRITHYVEDGLAALHIKPGGAAAGGNTIPDMDALPKPIRTVMESAYGDGIADLFLYAAPIALVGLVLVLFVKEVALKSSNDDAPQSAQAEPGTETDDAAGATQAPVAAAPPATGRTLHGTVRTAEGAAVSHAAVTLISLAGRQLGRAVAQDGRYALDAPAAGSYVLIASADGFQPQASTVVVADEPVAYDILLSGTSGLTGTVRTADGGLPVGDAMVVVTDVRGDVLATGKSAEGGEFVFGELIPGTVTVAVNAAGFRPAALPVEIGGQGVTRVEVVLRSGALVRGTVRGGAGRRPLADARVTLMDAAGNVVAGSTTGDDGAYAFADLDAGEYTVVATGYPPVAGALTVTGRGVDGHDIELAHPGE
;
A
#
# COMPACT_ATOMS: atom_id res chain seq x y z
N MET A 1 -53.90 -55.98 -37.43
CA MET A 1 -52.49 -55.62 -37.63
C MET A 1 -52.30 -54.21 -37.11
N ALA A 2 -51.84 -54.05 -35.94
CA ALA A 2 -51.78 -52.81 -35.24
C ALA A 2 -50.33 -52.41 -35.12
N THR A 3 -49.98 -51.23 -35.56
CA THR A 3 -48.67 -50.55 -35.32
C THR A 3 -48.89 -49.55 -34.25
N THR A 4 -48.24 -49.76 -33.11
CA THR A 4 -48.23 -48.87 -31.97
C THR A 4 -47.08 -47.89 -32.12
N THR A 5 -47.41 -46.56 -32.07
CA THR A 5 -46.48 -45.43 -31.93
C THR A 5 -46.25 -45.10 -30.45
N PRO A 6 -45.04 -44.92 -29.96
CA PRO A 6 -44.86 -44.54 -28.57
C PRO A 6 -44.96 -42.99 -28.37
N ALA A 7 -45.59 -42.64 -27.28
CA ALA A 7 -45.88 -41.27 -26.81
C ALA A 7 -44.62 -40.47 -26.48
N GLY A 8 -44.66 -39.16 -26.83
CA GLY A 8 -43.61 -38.20 -26.55
C GLY A 8 -43.48 -37.82 -25.06
N VAL A 9 -42.27 -37.83 -24.61
CA VAL A 9 -41.85 -37.33 -23.27
C VAL A 9 -41.73 -35.79 -23.36
N ARG A 10 -42.57 -35.09 -22.60
CA ARG A 10 -42.44 -33.66 -22.36
C ARG A 10 -41.17 -33.35 -21.55
N GLY A 11 -40.18 -32.75 -22.17
CA GLY A 11 -39.01 -32.21 -21.50
C GLY A 11 -39.37 -31.01 -20.64
N GLY A 12 -39.20 -31.16 -19.31
CA GLY A 12 -39.25 -30.03 -18.39
C GLY A 12 -37.97 -29.19 -18.52
N HIS A 13 -38.14 -27.90 -18.85
CA HIS A 13 -37.04 -26.94 -18.77
C HIS A 13 -36.62 -26.76 -17.29
N ALA A 14 -35.59 -27.47 -16.86
CA ALA A 14 -34.82 -27.13 -15.68
C ALA A 14 -34.11 -25.81 -15.96
N LYS A 15 -34.48 -24.75 -15.23
CA LYS A 15 -33.72 -23.51 -15.15
C LYS A 15 -32.33 -23.87 -14.60
N GLN A 16 -31.33 -23.97 -15.47
CA GLN A 16 -29.92 -23.92 -15.07
C GLN A 16 -29.67 -22.54 -14.47
N GLY A 17 -29.60 -22.49 -13.16
CA GLY A 17 -29.03 -21.35 -12.44
C GLY A 17 -27.59 -21.18 -12.92
N SER A 18 -27.34 -20.06 -13.60
CA SER A 18 -26.00 -19.63 -13.91
C SER A 18 -25.24 -19.38 -12.60
N HIS A 19 -24.53 -20.39 -12.11
CA HIS A 19 -23.46 -20.13 -11.16
C HIS A 19 -22.40 -19.29 -11.89
N HIS A 20 -22.40 -17.99 -11.64
CA HIS A 20 -21.24 -17.15 -11.89
C HIS A 20 -20.08 -17.72 -11.09
N HIS A 21 -19.24 -18.54 -11.74
CA HIS A 21 -17.88 -18.71 -11.30
C HIS A 21 -17.21 -17.34 -11.41
N SER A 22 -17.10 -16.66 -10.29
CA SER A 22 -16.22 -15.51 -10.14
C SER A 22 -14.82 -15.96 -10.57
N SER A 23 -14.25 -15.28 -11.55
CA SER A 23 -12.86 -15.42 -12.01
C SER A 23 -11.91 -15.11 -10.85
N ASP A 24 -11.55 -16.14 -10.08
CA ASP A 24 -10.52 -16.07 -9.05
C ASP A 24 -9.15 -16.00 -9.74
N GLY A 25 -8.60 -14.79 -9.91
CA GLY A 25 -7.22 -14.61 -10.36
C GLY A 25 -6.92 -13.42 -11.26
N ALA A 26 -7.90 -12.77 -11.89
CA ALA A 26 -7.62 -11.59 -12.72
C ALA A 26 -7.25 -10.37 -11.84
N PRO A 27 -6.20 -9.58 -12.19
CA PRO A 27 -5.85 -8.37 -11.47
C PRO A 27 -7.05 -7.40 -11.45
N MET A 28 -7.31 -6.79 -10.28
CA MET A 28 -8.41 -5.84 -10.12
C MET A 28 -8.23 -4.64 -11.05
N THR A 29 -9.30 -4.24 -11.72
CA THR A 29 -9.28 -3.02 -12.54
C THR A 29 -9.10 -1.78 -11.66
N HIS A 30 -8.55 -0.70 -12.22
CA HIS A 30 -8.38 0.58 -11.50
C HIS A 30 -9.68 1.07 -10.84
N ARG A 31 -10.83 0.89 -11.48
CA ARG A 31 -12.14 1.24 -10.92
C ARG A 31 -12.48 0.40 -9.68
N GLN A 32 -12.27 -0.91 -9.75
CA GLN A 32 -12.52 -1.82 -8.61
C GLN A 32 -11.59 -1.51 -7.44
N ILE A 33 -10.31 -1.18 -7.72
CA ILE A 33 -9.35 -0.74 -6.71
C ILE A 33 -9.85 0.55 -6.05
N MET A 34 -10.30 1.55 -6.82
CA MET A 34 -10.79 2.81 -6.28
C MET A 34 -12.05 2.63 -5.44
N GLU A 35 -12.99 1.80 -5.87
CA GLU A 35 -14.23 1.50 -5.12
C GLU A 35 -13.90 0.82 -3.77
N ALA A 36 -13.00 -0.17 -3.75
CA ALA A 36 -12.56 -0.84 -2.54
C ALA A 36 -11.74 0.09 -1.63
N LEU A 37 -10.86 0.91 -2.23
CA LEU A 37 -10.04 1.89 -1.53
C LEU A 37 -10.89 2.94 -0.81
N THR A 38 -11.96 3.42 -1.44
CA THR A 38 -12.88 4.41 -0.84
C THR A 38 -13.47 3.88 0.47
N GLY A 39 -13.93 2.62 0.51
CA GLY A 39 -14.44 2.01 1.75
C GLY A 39 -13.38 1.87 2.84
N LEU A 40 -12.15 1.50 2.47
CA LEU A 40 -11.02 1.39 3.40
C LEU A 40 -10.58 2.74 3.95
N LEU A 41 -10.45 3.74 3.07
CA LEU A 41 -10.07 5.10 3.46
C LEU A 41 -11.12 5.75 4.34
N LEU A 42 -12.42 5.49 4.08
CA LEU A 42 -13.49 5.98 4.94
C LEU A 42 -13.42 5.34 6.33
N GLY A 43 -13.16 4.03 6.43
CA GLY A 43 -12.94 3.34 7.72
C GLY A 43 -11.74 3.92 8.49
N MET A 44 -10.61 4.15 7.80
CA MET A 44 -9.41 4.77 8.37
C MET A 44 -9.67 6.24 8.78
N PHE A 45 -10.38 6.99 7.96
CA PHE A 45 -10.80 8.36 8.24
C PHE A 45 -11.59 8.45 9.54
N VAL A 46 -12.60 7.59 9.71
CA VAL A 46 -13.44 7.57 10.92
C VAL A 46 -12.61 7.26 12.16
N ALA A 47 -11.70 6.30 12.07
CA ALA A 47 -10.83 5.94 13.19
C ALA A 47 -9.92 7.09 13.62
N MET A 48 -9.31 7.80 12.65
CA MET A 48 -8.43 8.95 12.91
C MET A 48 -9.21 10.16 13.40
N LEU A 49 -10.35 10.47 12.74
CA LEU A 49 -11.23 11.58 13.09
C LEU A 49 -11.74 11.45 14.53
N SER A 50 -12.22 10.27 14.91
CA SER A 50 -12.72 10.02 16.27
C SER A 50 -11.61 10.21 17.32
N SER A 51 -10.38 9.82 17.02
CA SER A 51 -9.25 10.02 17.94
C SER A 51 -8.95 11.50 18.16
N THR A 52 -8.95 12.31 17.09
CA THR A 52 -8.66 13.75 17.15
C THR A 52 -9.79 14.56 17.73
N ILE A 53 -11.06 14.23 17.44
CA ILE A 53 -12.25 14.86 18.06
C ILE A 53 -12.21 14.68 19.58
N VAL A 54 -12.04 13.43 20.05
CA VAL A 54 -12.08 13.12 21.49
C VAL A 54 -10.91 13.80 22.22
N SER A 55 -9.71 13.82 21.64
CA SER A 55 -8.57 14.51 22.25
C SER A 55 -8.81 16.01 22.47
N ASN A 56 -9.58 16.62 21.60
CA ASN A 56 -9.94 18.05 21.71
C ASN A 56 -11.05 18.30 22.74
N ALA A 57 -12.04 17.41 22.83
CA ALA A 57 -13.17 17.50 23.77
C ALA A 57 -12.83 16.98 25.18
N LEU A 58 -11.67 16.35 25.37
CA LEU A 58 -11.32 15.62 26.57
C LEU A 58 -11.33 16.45 27.88
N PRO A 59 -10.89 17.73 27.90
CA PRO A 59 -10.98 18.56 29.11
C PRO A 59 -12.42 18.70 29.60
N GLU A 60 -13.36 18.91 28.70
CA GLU A 60 -14.79 19.02 29.03
C GLU A 60 -15.38 17.67 29.48
N ILE A 61 -15.03 16.59 28.78
CA ILE A 61 -15.45 15.23 29.13
C ILE A 61 -15.05 14.87 30.57
N ILE A 62 -13.81 15.16 30.94
CA ILE A 62 -13.28 14.83 32.27
C ILE A 62 -13.95 15.69 33.34
N ARG A 63 -14.20 16.96 33.04
CA ARG A 63 -14.94 17.86 33.95
C ARG A 63 -16.37 17.39 34.21
N ASP A 64 -17.10 16.98 33.14
CA ASP A 64 -18.49 16.52 33.25
C ASP A 64 -18.61 15.15 33.98
N LEU A 65 -17.54 14.34 33.96
CA LEU A 65 -17.48 13.06 34.64
C LEU A 65 -16.79 13.13 36.04
N ASP A 66 -16.59 14.33 36.59
CA ASP A 66 -15.89 14.57 37.88
C ASP A 66 -14.54 13.84 37.96
N GLY A 67 -13.82 13.80 36.81
CA GLY A 67 -12.58 13.07 36.67
C GLY A 67 -11.34 13.85 37.09
N THR A 68 -10.28 13.12 37.42
CA THR A 68 -8.97 13.67 37.79
C THR A 68 -8.07 13.86 36.57
N GLN A 69 -6.93 14.57 36.72
CA GLN A 69 -5.88 14.68 35.70
C GLN A 69 -5.32 13.29 35.30
N SER A 70 -5.19 12.38 36.26
CA SER A 70 -4.83 10.97 35.98
C SER A 70 -5.87 10.28 35.08
N ALA A 71 -7.17 10.50 35.32
CA ALA A 71 -8.22 9.98 34.45
C ALA A 71 -8.14 10.53 33.03
N TYR A 72 -7.81 11.82 32.85
CA TYR A 72 -7.55 12.45 31.55
C TYR A 72 -6.47 11.66 30.78
N THR A 73 -5.33 11.44 31.40
CA THR A 73 -4.20 10.71 30.83
C THR A 73 -4.59 9.28 30.47
N TRP A 74 -5.32 8.59 31.37
CA TRP A 74 -5.75 7.22 31.14
C TRP A 74 -6.74 7.05 30.00
N VAL A 75 -7.67 7.99 29.78
CA VAL A 75 -8.62 7.94 28.65
C VAL A 75 -7.89 7.97 27.31
N VAL A 76 -6.82 8.74 27.17
CA VAL A 76 -5.99 8.77 25.95
C VAL A 76 -5.12 7.52 25.85
N THR A 77 -4.40 7.22 26.93
CA THR A 77 -3.40 6.14 26.96
C THR A 77 -4.06 4.78 26.74
N ALA A 78 -5.23 4.52 27.30
CA ALA A 78 -5.93 3.24 27.13
C ALA A 78 -6.27 2.93 25.66
N ALA A 79 -6.70 3.94 24.91
CA ALA A 79 -6.96 3.77 23.47
C ALA A 79 -5.68 3.56 22.66
N LEU A 80 -4.63 4.34 22.90
CA LEU A 80 -3.34 4.19 22.22
C LEU A 80 -2.67 2.86 22.55
N LEU A 81 -2.72 2.45 23.82
CA LEU A 81 -2.18 1.19 24.28
C LEU A 81 -2.86 0.00 23.61
N SER A 82 -4.17 -0.06 23.66
CA SER A 82 -4.95 -1.15 23.05
C SER A 82 -4.79 -1.19 21.52
N MET A 83 -4.73 -0.04 20.86
CA MET A 83 -4.42 0.09 19.43
C MET A 83 -3.03 -0.49 19.11
N THR A 84 -2.00 -0.09 19.87
CA THR A 84 -0.61 -0.50 19.63
C THR A 84 -0.45 -2.00 19.83
N VAL A 85 -0.94 -2.51 20.95
CA VAL A 85 -0.82 -3.92 21.35
C VAL A 85 -1.54 -4.85 20.38
N THR A 86 -2.70 -4.46 19.86
CA THR A 86 -3.50 -5.32 18.97
C THR A 86 -3.06 -5.25 17.51
N THR A 87 -2.29 -4.24 17.09
CA THR A 87 -1.81 -4.08 15.72
C THR A 87 -1.08 -5.33 15.16
N PRO A 88 -0.10 -5.96 15.85
CA PRO A 88 0.54 -7.17 15.35
C PRO A 88 -0.42 -8.35 15.23
N LEU A 89 -1.38 -8.46 16.17
CA LEU A 89 -2.39 -9.51 16.14
C LEU A 89 -3.29 -9.38 14.90
N TRP A 90 -3.77 -8.17 14.59
CA TRP A 90 -4.54 -7.92 13.36
C TRP A 90 -3.74 -8.24 12.09
N GLY A 91 -2.44 -7.92 12.09
CA GLY A 91 -1.54 -8.27 10.99
C GLY A 91 -1.44 -9.77 10.75
N LYS A 92 -1.22 -10.55 11.81
CA LYS A 92 -1.16 -12.01 11.71
C LYS A 92 -2.51 -12.61 11.33
N LEU A 93 -3.60 -12.11 11.89
CA LEU A 93 -4.94 -12.55 11.51
C LEU A 93 -5.22 -12.30 10.02
N ALA A 94 -4.72 -11.20 9.46
CA ALA A 94 -4.89 -10.89 8.04
C ALA A 94 -4.15 -11.84 7.09
N ASP A 95 -3.07 -12.47 7.56
CA ASP A 95 -2.36 -13.49 6.79
C ASP A 95 -3.07 -14.86 6.84
N LEU A 96 -3.92 -15.09 7.86
CA LEU A 96 -4.58 -16.36 8.11
C LEU A 96 -6.06 -16.39 7.71
N PHE A 97 -6.74 -15.27 7.77
CA PHE A 97 -8.19 -15.15 7.55
C PHE A 97 -8.54 -14.18 6.42
N SER A 98 -9.83 -14.14 6.08
CA SER A 98 -10.36 -13.19 5.12
C SER A 98 -10.12 -11.75 5.56
N LYS A 99 -9.31 -11.02 4.83
CA LYS A 99 -9.00 -9.61 5.07
C LYS A 99 -10.27 -8.74 5.11
N LYS A 100 -11.25 -9.04 4.23
CA LYS A 100 -12.57 -8.38 4.21
C LYS A 100 -13.30 -8.55 5.53
N LEU A 101 -13.42 -9.78 6.00
CA LEU A 101 -14.11 -10.08 7.27
C LEU A 101 -13.43 -9.38 8.45
N LEU A 102 -12.11 -9.38 8.48
CA LEU A 102 -11.34 -8.75 9.56
C LEU A 102 -11.52 -7.24 9.61
N VAL A 103 -11.51 -6.54 8.46
CA VAL A 103 -11.79 -5.09 8.39
C VAL A 103 -13.20 -4.80 8.90
N GLN A 104 -14.19 -5.62 8.55
CA GLN A 104 -15.56 -5.46 9.01
C GLN A 104 -15.69 -5.71 10.53
N ILE A 105 -15.02 -6.74 11.06
CA ILE A 105 -14.96 -6.99 12.51
C ILE A 105 -14.31 -5.82 13.25
N ALA A 106 -13.17 -5.31 12.76
CA ALA A 106 -12.50 -4.17 13.36
C ALA A 106 -13.39 -2.92 13.37
N LEU A 107 -14.13 -2.68 12.27
CA LEU A 107 -15.09 -1.58 12.17
C LEU A 107 -16.27 -1.73 13.12
N VAL A 108 -16.81 -2.94 13.27
CA VAL A 108 -17.90 -3.23 14.23
C VAL A 108 -17.42 -3.04 15.67
N ILE A 109 -16.22 -3.54 16.02
CA ILE A 109 -15.64 -3.34 17.36
C ILE A 109 -15.45 -1.85 17.65
N PHE A 110 -14.95 -1.08 16.67
CA PHE A 110 -14.80 0.37 16.77
C PHE A 110 -16.16 1.07 17.02
N VAL A 111 -17.20 0.73 16.26
CA VAL A 111 -18.55 1.30 16.40
C VAL A 111 -19.13 0.99 17.77
N ILE A 112 -19.04 -0.26 18.22
CA ILE A 112 -19.53 -0.68 19.54
C ILE A 112 -18.75 0.08 20.64
N GLY A 113 -17.43 0.13 20.56
CA GLY A 113 -16.60 0.88 21.50
C GLY A 113 -16.96 2.36 21.55
N SER A 114 -17.19 2.99 20.38
CA SER A 114 -17.62 4.39 20.28
C SER A 114 -19.01 4.60 20.89
N ALA A 115 -19.98 3.75 20.55
CA ALA A 115 -21.34 3.86 21.08
C ALA A 115 -21.37 3.71 22.61
N LEU A 116 -20.64 2.75 23.16
CA LEU A 116 -20.52 2.53 24.59
C LEU A 116 -19.77 3.70 25.29
N ALA A 117 -18.72 4.25 24.69
CA ALA A 117 -18.02 5.41 25.22
C ALA A 117 -18.94 6.64 25.34
N GLY A 118 -19.83 6.86 24.36
CA GLY A 118 -20.79 7.95 24.39
C GLY A 118 -21.86 7.85 25.47
N ILE A 119 -22.16 6.67 25.99
CA ILE A 119 -23.11 6.46 27.10
C ILE A 119 -22.44 6.36 28.48
N SER A 120 -21.11 6.56 28.55
CA SER A 120 -20.36 6.48 29.81
C SER A 120 -20.86 7.50 30.84
N GLN A 121 -20.96 7.06 32.10
CA GLN A 121 -21.41 7.89 33.22
C GLN A 121 -20.30 8.18 34.25
N ASN A 122 -19.13 7.56 34.06
CA ASN A 122 -17.95 7.78 34.91
C ASN A 122 -16.66 7.52 34.10
N THR A 123 -15.55 8.02 34.59
CA THR A 123 -14.24 7.90 33.93
C THR A 123 -13.77 6.45 33.77
N GLY A 124 -14.08 5.56 34.73
CA GLY A 124 -13.68 4.15 34.66
C GLY A 124 -14.35 3.40 33.51
N THR A 125 -15.68 3.59 33.33
CA THR A 125 -16.40 2.99 32.18
C THR A 125 -15.94 3.59 30.86
N LEU A 126 -15.66 4.89 30.83
CA LEU A 126 -15.11 5.53 29.64
C LEU A 126 -13.75 4.92 29.24
N ILE A 127 -12.83 4.74 30.19
CA ILE A 127 -11.52 4.10 29.96
C ILE A 127 -11.70 2.69 29.39
N ALA A 128 -12.58 1.87 29.99
CA ALA A 128 -12.84 0.51 29.53
C ALA A 128 -13.37 0.48 28.08
N PHE A 129 -14.28 1.39 27.73
CA PHE A 129 -14.83 1.46 26.38
C PHE A 129 -13.82 2.07 25.37
N ARG A 130 -12.90 2.93 25.83
CA ARG A 130 -11.76 3.41 25.03
C ARG A 130 -10.79 2.27 24.69
N VAL A 131 -10.58 1.30 25.58
CA VAL A 131 -9.82 0.08 25.24
C VAL A 131 -10.49 -0.66 24.08
N LEU A 132 -11.81 -0.88 24.16
CA LEU A 132 -12.55 -1.57 23.09
C LEU A 132 -12.48 -0.81 21.77
N GLN A 133 -12.65 0.51 21.79
CA GLN A 133 -12.53 1.38 20.64
C GLN A 133 -11.11 1.33 20.02
N GLY A 134 -10.06 1.33 20.86
CA GLY A 134 -8.68 1.23 20.46
C GLY A 134 -8.34 -0.09 19.76
N ILE A 135 -8.92 -1.22 20.21
CA ILE A 135 -8.78 -2.51 19.51
C ILE A 135 -9.31 -2.41 18.07
N GLY A 136 -10.48 -1.81 17.88
CA GLY A 136 -11.05 -1.58 16.55
C GLY A 136 -10.19 -0.63 15.70
N THR A 137 -9.72 0.48 16.28
CA THR A 137 -8.85 1.46 15.60
C THR A 137 -7.54 0.83 15.13
N GLY A 138 -6.89 0.02 15.98
CA GLY A 138 -5.66 -0.71 15.63
C GLY A 138 -5.87 -1.65 14.44
N GLY A 139 -7.03 -2.34 14.43
CA GLY A 139 -7.43 -3.17 13.29
C GLY A 139 -7.61 -2.35 12.01
N LEU A 140 -8.34 -1.26 12.06
CA LEU A 140 -8.62 -0.43 10.88
C LEU A 140 -7.34 0.16 10.27
N VAL A 141 -6.41 0.64 11.10
CA VAL A 141 -5.13 1.21 10.63
C VAL A 141 -4.24 0.12 10.02
N ALA A 142 -4.05 -1.00 10.71
CA ALA A 142 -3.20 -2.08 10.22
C ALA A 142 -3.77 -2.76 8.97
N LEU A 143 -5.06 -3.15 9.02
CA LEU A 143 -5.71 -3.86 7.93
C LEU A 143 -5.84 -3.02 6.67
N SER A 144 -6.03 -1.69 6.77
CA SER A 144 -6.06 -0.82 5.60
C SER A 144 -4.76 -0.91 4.81
N GLN A 145 -3.60 -0.85 5.47
CA GLN A 145 -2.29 -1.00 4.82
C GLN A 145 -2.10 -2.38 4.19
N ILE A 146 -2.58 -3.43 4.88
CA ILE A 146 -2.45 -4.82 4.43
C ILE A 146 -3.35 -5.10 3.22
N VAL A 147 -4.59 -4.58 3.24
CA VAL A 147 -5.55 -4.76 2.14
C VAL A 147 -5.08 -4.01 0.90
N ILE A 148 -4.58 -2.78 1.05
CA ILE A 148 -3.97 -2.02 -0.06
C ILE A 148 -2.79 -2.80 -0.65
N ALA A 149 -1.94 -3.38 0.21
CA ALA A 149 -0.82 -4.18 -0.22
C ALA A 149 -1.22 -5.48 -0.93
N ALA A 150 -2.36 -6.06 -0.58
CA ALA A 150 -2.90 -7.25 -1.24
C ALA A 150 -3.55 -6.95 -2.60
N MET A 151 -4.13 -5.76 -2.77
CA MET A 151 -4.80 -5.36 -4.01
C MET A 151 -3.84 -4.78 -5.07
N ILE A 152 -2.77 -4.12 -4.62
CA ILE A 152 -1.94 -3.28 -5.48
C ILE A 152 -0.48 -3.73 -5.43
N PRO A 153 0.16 -4.02 -6.58
CA PRO A 153 1.58 -4.36 -6.65
C PRO A 153 2.47 -3.27 -6.04
N PRO A 154 3.62 -3.61 -5.44
CA PRO A 154 4.50 -2.65 -4.76
C PRO A 154 4.86 -1.42 -5.60
N ARG A 155 5.11 -1.59 -6.89
CA ARG A 155 5.46 -0.52 -7.82
C ARG A 155 4.34 0.52 -8.01
N GLU A 156 3.07 0.09 -7.95
CA GLU A 156 1.92 0.97 -8.19
C GLU A 156 1.37 1.61 -6.91
N ARG A 157 1.73 1.10 -5.72
CA ARG A 157 1.24 1.61 -4.42
C ARG A 157 1.53 3.09 -4.22
N GLY A 158 2.65 3.58 -4.75
CA GLY A 158 3.01 4.98 -4.69
C GLY A 158 1.93 5.92 -5.24
N ARG A 159 1.24 5.52 -6.31
CA ARG A 159 0.13 6.30 -6.91
C ARG A 159 -1.03 6.51 -5.93
N TYR A 160 -1.27 5.56 -5.03
CA TYR A 160 -2.38 5.61 -4.07
C TYR A 160 -1.97 6.17 -2.70
N ALA A 161 -0.67 6.39 -2.45
CA ALA A 161 -0.17 6.95 -1.21
C ALA A 161 -0.73 8.35 -0.90
N GLY A 162 -0.98 9.15 -1.95
CA GLY A 162 -1.59 10.47 -1.83
C GLY A 162 -3.01 10.44 -1.24
N TYR A 163 -3.82 9.44 -1.58
CA TYR A 163 -5.18 9.30 -1.01
C TYR A 163 -5.15 8.97 0.49
N ILE A 164 -4.18 8.15 0.92
CA ILE A 164 -3.97 7.84 2.34
C ILE A 164 -3.53 9.10 3.09
N GLY A 165 -2.58 9.86 2.52
CA GLY A 165 -2.13 11.14 3.08
C GLY A 165 -3.24 12.17 3.17
N ALA A 166 -4.10 12.28 2.14
CA ALA A 166 -5.27 13.16 2.13
C ALA A 166 -6.27 12.78 3.23
N THR A 167 -6.56 11.49 3.39
CA THR A 167 -7.46 10.99 4.43
C THR A 167 -6.95 11.35 5.82
N PHE A 168 -5.65 11.16 6.05
CA PHE A 168 -5.01 11.54 7.31
C PHE A 168 -5.08 13.05 7.54
N ALA A 169 -4.79 13.84 6.52
CA ALA A 169 -4.83 15.29 6.57
C ALA A 169 -6.23 15.82 6.93
N VAL A 170 -7.25 15.35 6.22
CA VAL A 170 -8.65 15.79 6.45
C VAL A 170 -9.15 15.35 7.84
N ALA A 171 -8.78 14.14 8.30
CA ALA A 171 -9.15 13.68 9.64
C ALA A 171 -8.48 14.51 10.75
N THR A 172 -7.22 14.88 10.58
CA THR A 172 -6.46 15.61 11.60
C THR A 172 -6.93 17.08 11.72
N VAL A 173 -7.23 17.73 10.60
CA VAL A 173 -7.78 19.12 10.62
C VAL A 173 -9.25 19.11 10.99
N GLY A 174 -10.02 18.16 10.46
CA GLY A 174 -11.46 18.05 10.70
C GLY A 174 -11.80 17.73 12.15
N GLY A 175 -10.89 17.03 12.88
CA GLY A 175 -11.13 16.65 14.27
C GLY A 175 -11.35 17.85 15.21
N PRO A 176 -10.39 18.76 15.36
CA PRO A 176 -10.55 19.94 16.19
C PRO A 176 -11.75 20.80 15.78
N LEU A 177 -12.00 20.98 14.49
CA LEU A 177 -13.13 21.74 13.98
C LEU A 177 -14.48 21.13 14.41
N LEU A 178 -14.67 19.83 14.15
CA LEU A 178 -15.88 19.12 14.53
C LEU A 178 -16.01 18.98 16.04
N GLY A 179 -14.89 18.70 16.74
CA GLY A 179 -14.86 18.61 18.19
C GLY A 179 -15.29 19.92 18.85
N GLY A 180 -14.73 21.06 18.39
CA GLY A 180 -15.08 22.37 18.86
C GLY A 180 -16.57 22.71 18.60
N VAL A 181 -17.06 22.51 17.39
CA VAL A 181 -18.48 22.75 17.07
C VAL A 181 -19.41 21.89 17.93
N ILE A 182 -19.03 20.64 18.22
CA ILE A 182 -19.84 19.73 19.04
C ILE A 182 -19.83 20.18 20.50
N THR A 183 -18.68 20.57 21.05
CA THR A 183 -18.55 21.01 22.45
C THR A 183 -19.12 22.42 22.66
N ASP A 184 -18.99 23.32 21.71
CA ASP A 184 -19.49 24.69 21.79
C ASP A 184 -21.01 24.78 21.57
N THR A 185 -21.68 23.66 21.22
CA THR A 185 -23.12 23.61 20.96
C THR A 185 -23.88 22.99 22.13
N ASP A 186 -24.58 23.76 22.91
CA ASP A 186 -25.25 23.39 24.19
C ASP A 186 -26.17 22.16 24.09
N TRP A 187 -26.85 21.93 22.95
CA TRP A 187 -27.81 20.82 22.79
C TRP A 187 -27.15 19.51 22.32
N LEU A 188 -25.91 19.54 21.81
CA LEU A 188 -25.17 18.34 21.36
C LEU A 188 -24.40 17.70 22.53
N GLY A 189 -23.57 18.48 23.21
CA GLY A 189 -22.70 18.01 24.28
C GLY A 189 -21.60 17.04 23.81
N TRP A 190 -20.60 16.80 24.64
CA TRP A 190 -19.42 16.00 24.33
C TRP A 190 -19.68 14.54 23.89
N ARG A 191 -20.83 13.96 24.27
CA ARG A 191 -21.19 12.59 23.92
C ARG A 191 -21.28 12.37 22.41
N TRP A 192 -21.66 13.38 21.67
CA TRP A 192 -21.70 13.34 20.19
C TRP A 192 -20.33 13.24 19.56
N CYS A 193 -19.25 13.57 20.26
CA CYS A 193 -17.87 13.34 19.80
C CYS A 193 -17.60 11.87 19.52
N PHE A 194 -18.29 10.96 20.22
CA PHE A 194 -18.20 9.52 19.99
C PHE A 194 -19.19 9.03 18.91
N TYR A 195 -20.35 9.68 18.77
CA TYR A 195 -21.40 9.22 17.85
C TYR A 195 -21.20 9.71 16.43
N VAL A 196 -20.53 10.85 16.21
CA VAL A 196 -20.37 11.45 14.88
C VAL A 196 -19.67 10.52 13.88
N GLY A 197 -18.78 9.65 14.35
CA GLY A 197 -18.10 8.65 13.53
C GLY A 197 -18.98 7.46 13.11
N VAL A 198 -20.06 7.16 13.86
CA VAL A 198 -20.86 5.94 13.66
C VAL A 198 -21.57 5.91 12.30
N PRO A 199 -22.20 6.98 11.81
CA PRO A 199 -22.82 7.00 10.47
C PRO A 199 -21.81 6.73 9.36
N PHE A 200 -20.64 7.36 9.42
CA PHE A 200 -19.58 7.16 8.43
C PHE A 200 -19.03 5.73 8.47
N ALA A 201 -18.88 5.15 9.67
CA ALA A 201 -18.50 3.76 9.84
C ALA A 201 -19.54 2.79 9.24
N ALA A 202 -20.84 3.07 9.42
CA ALA A 202 -21.92 2.28 8.81
C ALA A 202 -21.84 2.35 7.27
N ILE A 203 -21.60 3.54 6.71
CA ILE A 203 -21.39 3.71 5.25
C ILE A 203 -20.17 2.92 4.80
N ALA A 204 -19.06 3.02 5.51
CA ALA A 204 -17.82 2.27 5.21
C ALA A 204 -18.09 0.75 5.21
N LEU A 205 -18.87 0.23 6.18
CA LEU A 205 -19.23 -1.18 6.28
C LEU A 205 -20.03 -1.65 5.04
N VAL A 206 -21.01 -0.87 4.61
CA VAL A 206 -21.84 -1.17 3.43
C VAL A 206 -20.99 -1.11 2.16
N LEU A 207 -20.13 -0.10 2.01
CA LEU A 207 -19.21 0.01 0.86
C LEU A 207 -18.27 -1.18 0.80
N LEU A 208 -17.60 -1.51 1.90
CA LEU A 208 -16.68 -2.65 1.97
C LEU A 208 -17.38 -3.98 1.69
N GLN A 209 -18.64 -4.14 2.14
CA GLN A 209 -19.42 -5.33 1.85
C GLN A 209 -19.67 -5.51 0.35
N LYS A 210 -19.91 -4.42 -0.38
CA LYS A 210 -20.22 -4.44 -1.81
C LYS A 210 -18.98 -4.49 -2.69
N THR A 211 -17.94 -3.73 -2.34
CA THR A 211 -16.80 -3.44 -3.24
C THR A 211 -15.58 -4.32 -2.99
N LEU A 212 -15.31 -4.71 -1.74
CA LEU A 212 -14.10 -5.46 -1.42
C LEU A 212 -14.27 -6.95 -1.75
N LYS A 213 -13.71 -7.38 -2.88
CA LYS A 213 -13.70 -8.76 -3.34
C LYS A 213 -12.23 -9.25 -3.39
N LEU A 214 -11.77 -9.87 -2.32
CA LEU A 214 -10.44 -10.47 -2.25
C LEU A 214 -10.54 -11.99 -2.18
N PRO A 215 -9.63 -12.73 -2.82
CA PRO A 215 -9.59 -14.19 -2.72
C PRO A 215 -9.37 -14.60 -1.26
N VAL A 216 -10.13 -15.58 -0.80
CA VAL A 216 -10.07 -16.08 0.58
C VAL A 216 -9.14 -17.28 0.60
N VAL A 217 -7.91 -17.09 1.03
CA VAL A 217 -6.97 -18.19 1.29
C VAL A 217 -7.23 -18.69 2.72
N ARG A 218 -7.96 -19.78 2.87
CA ARG A 218 -8.15 -20.42 4.18
C ARG A 218 -6.98 -21.35 4.46
N ARG A 219 -6.21 -21.08 5.52
CA ARG A 219 -5.20 -22.01 6.04
C ARG A 219 -5.66 -22.53 7.40
N LYS A 220 -5.57 -23.85 7.62
CA LYS A 220 -5.79 -24.45 8.95
C LYS A 220 -4.51 -24.27 9.75
N VAL A 221 -4.42 -23.20 10.54
CA VAL A 221 -3.23 -22.86 11.30
C VAL A 221 -3.61 -22.52 12.74
N LYS A 222 -2.73 -22.80 13.70
CA LYS A 222 -2.92 -22.43 15.12
C LYS A 222 -2.34 -21.03 15.33
N ILE A 223 -3.14 -20.13 15.91
CA ILE A 223 -2.71 -18.78 16.29
C ILE A 223 -1.85 -18.89 17.56
N ASP A 224 -0.74 -18.16 17.60
CA ASP A 224 0.11 -18.04 18.80
C ASP A 224 -0.51 -17.04 19.80
N TRP A 225 -1.46 -17.55 20.59
CA TRP A 225 -2.08 -16.76 21.66
C TRP A 225 -1.12 -16.46 22.82
N LEU A 226 -0.14 -17.34 23.08
CA LEU A 226 0.86 -17.11 24.12
C LEU A 226 1.82 -15.97 23.73
N GLY A 227 2.32 -15.96 22.49
CA GLY A 227 3.12 -14.86 21.97
C GLY A 227 2.34 -13.55 22.00
N ALA A 228 1.07 -13.54 21.57
CA ALA A 228 0.21 -12.36 21.64
C ALA A 228 0.05 -11.84 23.08
N PHE A 229 -0.14 -12.73 24.05
CA PHE A 229 -0.26 -12.35 25.45
C PHE A 229 1.03 -11.73 26.01
N PHE A 230 2.19 -12.37 25.81
CA PHE A 230 3.46 -11.86 26.33
C PHE A 230 3.89 -10.55 25.65
N LEU A 231 3.67 -10.41 24.35
CA LEU A 231 3.90 -9.13 23.64
C LEU A 231 2.99 -8.03 24.22
N ALA A 232 1.70 -8.34 24.38
CA ALA A 232 0.72 -7.42 24.92
C ALA A 232 1.10 -6.99 26.34
N ALA A 233 1.44 -7.93 27.20
CA ALA A 233 1.80 -7.67 28.59
C ALA A 233 3.11 -6.86 28.69
N SER A 234 4.13 -7.19 27.89
CA SER A 234 5.42 -6.47 27.85
C SER A 234 5.21 -5.01 27.43
N VAL A 235 4.54 -4.80 26.29
CA VAL A 235 4.29 -3.45 25.77
C VAL A 235 3.37 -2.65 26.69
N SER A 236 2.33 -3.27 27.24
CA SER A 236 1.43 -2.60 28.19
C SER A 236 2.18 -2.13 29.44
N LEU A 237 3.01 -3.00 30.02
CA LEU A 237 3.78 -2.65 31.22
C LEU A 237 4.78 -1.52 30.94
N LEU A 238 5.42 -1.54 29.78
CA LEU A 238 6.31 -0.46 29.32
C LEU A 238 5.55 0.86 29.16
N MET A 239 4.40 0.84 28.48
CA MET A 239 3.61 2.05 28.22
C MET A 239 3.00 2.60 29.50
N ILE A 240 2.51 1.75 30.40
CA ILE A 240 2.01 2.16 31.72
C ILE A 240 3.14 2.83 32.51
N TRP A 241 4.32 2.23 32.53
CA TRP A 241 5.48 2.84 33.19
C TRP A 241 5.80 4.22 32.62
N VAL A 242 5.94 4.36 31.29
CA VAL A 242 6.29 5.65 30.66
C VAL A 242 5.23 6.71 30.92
N THR A 243 3.94 6.32 31.08
CA THR A 243 2.83 7.24 31.30
C THR A 243 2.79 7.75 32.76
N LEU A 244 3.18 6.92 33.74
CA LEU A 244 3.06 7.23 35.18
C LEU A 244 4.37 7.74 35.79
N ALA A 245 5.52 7.45 35.14
CA ALA A 245 6.83 7.91 35.62
C ALA A 245 6.97 9.42 35.51
N GLY A 246 7.35 10.04 36.60
CA GLY A 246 7.47 11.51 36.73
C GLY A 246 6.23 12.18 37.34
N ASP A 247 5.05 11.52 37.30
CA ASP A 247 3.82 12.02 37.89
C ASP A 247 3.47 11.26 39.19
N ASP A 248 3.27 9.93 39.12
CA ASP A 248 2.87 9.11 40.28
C ASP A 248 4.08 8.59 41.08
N TYR A 249 5.25 8.48 40.46
CA TYR A 249 6.52 8.07 41.10
C TYR A 249 7.75 8.56 40.34
N ASP A 250 8.86 8.72 41.04
CA ASP A 250 10.11 9.21 40.48
C ASP A 250 10.66 8.29 39.37
N TRP A 251 11.32 8.91 38.38
CA TRP A 251 12.02 8.19 37.32
C TRP A 251 13.03 7.18 37.81
N ILE A 252 13.67 7.41 38.96
CA ILE A 252 14.62 6.53 39.61
C ILE A 252 13.96 6.02 40.90
N SER A 253 13.08 5.02 40.77
CA SER A 253 12.34 4.43 41.88
C SER A 253 12.27 2.91 41.73
N TRP A 254 11.91 2.20 42.82
CA TRP A 254 11.75 0.74 42.77
C TRP A 254 10.65 0.31 41.79
N GLN A 255 9.58 1.13 41.66
CA GLN A 255 8.49 0.91 40.69
C GLN A 255 9.04 0.91 39.27
N THR A 256 9.89 1.87 38.93
CA THR A 256 10.58 1.94 37.63
C THR A 256 11.39 0.67 37.37
N TYR A 257 12.22 0.23 38.30
CA TYR A 257 13.00 -1.00 38.12
C TYR A 257 12.12 -2.24 38.00
N ALA A 258 11.02 -2.33 38.74
CA ALA A 258 10.07 -3.43 38.67
C ALA A 258 9.33 -3.45 37.34
N MET A 259 8.81 -2.31 36.88
CA MET A 259 8.01 -2.23 35.63
C MET A 259 8.89 -2.39 34.40
N VAL A 260 10.01 -1.70 34.31
CA VAL A 260 10.96 -1.85 33.19
C VAL A 260 11.56 -3.23 33.15
N GLY A 261 12.05 -3.75 34.31
CA GLY A 261 12.57 -5.10 34.42
C GLY A 261 11.55 -6.17 34.09
N GLY A 262 10.30 -5.97 34.57
CA GLY A 262 9.16 -6.83 34.21
C GLY A 262 8.82 -6.81 32.74
N SER A 263 8.79 -5.63 32.11
CA SER A 263 8.56 -5.47 30.66
C SER A 263 9.65 -6.17 29.84
N VAL A 264 10.93 -5.97 30.19
CA VAL A 264 12.05 -6.64 29.52
C VAL A 264 11.96 -8.16 29.69
N LEU A 265 11.64 -8.65 30.90
CA LEU A 265 11.48 -10.08 31.16
C LEU A 265 10.35 -10.68 30.32
N LEU A 266 9.16 -10.03 30.28
CA LEU A 266 8.04 -10.46 29.45
C LEU A 266 8.39 -10.43 27.96
N GLY A 267 9.15 -9.43 27.50
CA GLY A 267 9.66 -9.35 26.15
C GLY A 267 10.65 -10.49 25.81
N LEU A 268 11.51 -10.87 26.73
CA LEU A 268 12.40 -12.03 26.55
C LEU A 268 11.61 -13.34 26.49
N ILE A 269 10.60 -13.49 27.34
CA ILE A 269 9.68 -14.66 27.29
C ILE A 269 8.94 -14.68 25.94
N PHE A 270 8.44 -13.53 25.46
CA PHE A 270 7.85 -13.40 24.13
C PHE A 270 8.81 -13.92 23.03
N VAL A 271 10.07 -13.48 23.02
CA VAL A 271 11.06 -13.95 22.04
C VAL A 271 11.25 -15.47 22.12
N VAL A 272 11.33 -16.05 23.33
CA VAL A 272 11.44 -17.50 23.50
C VAL A 272 10.20 -18.24 23.00
N VAL A 273 9.00 -17.72 23.24
CA VAL A 273 7.74 -18.29 22.72
C VAL A 273 7.72 -18.25 21.20
N GLU A 274 8.06 -17.10 20.59
CA GLU A 274 8.12 -16.91 19.13
C GLU A 274 9.11 -17.85 18.43
N THR A 275 10.24 -18.21 19.08
CA THR A 275 11.19 -19.19 18.52
C THR A 275 10.62 -20.61 18.45
N LYS A 276 9.63 -20.92 19.28
CA LYS A 276 8.99 -22.26 19.37
C LYS A 276 7.62 -22.32 18.71
N ALA A 277 7.04 -21.18 18.39
CA ALA A 277 5.71 -21.12 17.77
C ALA A 277 5.75 -21.65 16.34
N ALA A 278 4.77 -22.49 15.99
CA ALA A 278 4.61 -22.99 14.62
C ALA A 278 4.26 -21.87 13.62
N GLU A 279 3.49 -20.90 14.09
CA GLU A 279 3.07 -19.71 13.33
C GLU A 279 3.28 -18.45 14.18
N PRO A 280 4.53 -17.95 14.25
CA PRO A 280 4.87 -16.82 15.09
C PRO A 280 4.09 -15.56 14.72
N LEU A 281 3.77 -14.72 15.72
CA LEU A 281 3.07 -13.44 15.54
C LEU A 281 3.96 -12.45 14.77
N ILE A 282 5.21 -12.34 15.18
CA ILE A 282 6.25 -11.56 14.52
C ILE A 282 7.39 -12.52 14.14
N PRO A 283 7.47 -13.00 12.91
CA PRO A 283 8.51 -13.92 12.51
C PRO A 283 9.91 -13.34 12.76
N LEU A 284 10.67 -13.89 13.71
CA LEU A 284 12.01 -13.39 14.09
C LEU A 284 13.00 -13.37 12.91
N ARG A 285 12.74 -14.17 11.86
CA ARG A 285 13.49 -14.12 10.59
C ARG A 285 13.42 -12.76 9.90
N PHE A 286 12.39 -11.93 10.16
CA PHE A 286 12.30 -10.58 9.61
C PHE A 286 13.47 -9.70 10.07
N PHE A 287 13.94 -9.86 11.30
CA PHE A 287 15.09 -9.13 11.81
C PHE A 287 16.43 -9.60 11.21
N ARG A 288 16.45 -10.79 10.58
CA ARG A 288 17.62 -11.23 9.79
C ARG A 288 17.66 -10.56 8.42
N ASN A 289 16.52 -10.06 7.91
CA ASN A 289 16.48 -9.23 6.72
C ASN A 289 16.80 -7.77 7.10
N ARG A 290 17.97 -7.31 6.64
CA ARG A 290 18.48 -5.97 6.95
C ARG A 290 17.49 -4.85 6.61
N THR A 291 16.79 -4.95 5.49
CA THR A 291 15.82 -3.92 5.06
C THR A 291 14.63 -3.88 6.02
N ILE A 292 14.02 -5.02 6.36
CA ILE A 292 12.87 -5.08 7.28
C ILE A 292 13.26 -4.59 8.67
N ALA A 293 14.40 -5.03 9.19
CA ALA A 293 14.88 -4.60 10.50
C ALA A 293 15.10 -3.08 10.54
N LEU A 294 15.86 -2.55 9.60
CA LEU A 294 16.17 -1.11 9.54
C LEU A 294 14.92 -0.24 9.33
N THR A 295 13.98 -0.65 8.47
CA THR A 295 12.73 0.09 8.25
C THR A 295 11.82 0.06 9.46
N SER A 296 11.75 -1.06 10.18
CA SER A 296 10.98 -1.17 11.43
C SER A 296 11.55 -0.29 12.53
N PHE A 297 12.87 -0.33 12.76
CA PHE A 297 13.50 0.56 13.72
C PHE A 297 13.43 2.04 13.32
N ALA A 298 13.64 2.38 12.04
CA ALA A 298 13.46 3.74 11.54
C ALA A 298 12.02 4.24 11.78
N SER A 299 11.00 3.37 11.60
CA SER A 299 9.60 3.71 11.88
C SER A 299 9.34 4.09 13.33
N LEU A 300 10.07 3.52 14.30
CA LEU A 300 9.96 3.91 15.70
C LEU A 300 10.32 5.40 15.87
N PHE A 301 11.45 5.85 15.30
CA PHE A 301 11.91 7.24 15.39
C PHE A 301 11.00 8.20 14.59
N VAL A 302 10.47 7.77 13.45
CA VAL A 302 9.43 8.52 12.72
C VAL A 302 8.17 8.67 13.56
N GLY A 303 7.80 7.65 14.33
CA GLY A 303 6.68 7.68 15.28
C GLY A 303 6.87 8.75 16.35
N VAL A 304 8.05 8.82 16.99
CA VAL A 304 8.40 9.88 17.95
C VAL A 304 8.21 11.26 17.35
N ALA A 305 8.79 11.49 16.16
CA ALA A 305 8.70 12.78 15.49
C ALA A 305 7.25 13.14 15.12
N MET A 306 6.47 12.18 14.57
CA MET A 306 5.10 12.43 14.13
C MET A 306 4.16 12.74 15.27
N PHE A 307 4.09 11.87 16.27
CA PHE A 307 3.15 12.05 17.38
C PHE A 307 3.60 13.17 18.31
N GLY A 308 4.91 13.30 18.57
CA GLY A 308 5.48 14.40 19.35
C GLY A 308 5.15 15.75 18.72
N SER A 309 5.41 15.91 17.42
CA SER A 309 5.08 17.18 16.74
C SER A 309 3.59 17.48 16.75
N THR A 310 2.73 16.49 16.53
CA THR A 310 1.28 16.71 16.51
C THR A 310 0.75 17.17 17.86
N VAL A 311 1.21 16.57 18.95
CA VAL A 311 0.76 16.88 20.31
C VAL A 311 1.31 18.24 20.77
N PHE A 312 2.64 18.42 20.67
CA PHE A 312 3.29 19.58 21.26
C PHE A 312 3.18 20.87 20.45
N LEU A 313 3.02 20.80 19.12
CA LEU A 313 2.64 21.98 18.33
C LEU A 313 1.23 22.47 18.68
N SER A 314 0.30 21.55 18.99
CA SER A 314 -1.03 21.96 19.46
C SER A 314 -0.94 22.70 20.80
N GLN A 315 -0.13 22.19 21.74
CA GLN A 315 0.12 22.87 23.02
C GLN A 315 0.83 24.20 22.85
N TYR A 316 1.82 24.30 21.96
CA TYR A 316 2.48 25.56 21.63
C TYR A 316 1.48 26.63 21.20
N PHE A 317 0.58 26.31 20.25
CA PHE A 317 -0.39 27.29 19.80
C PHE A 317 -1.44 27.64 20.86
N GLN A 318 -1.83 26.72 21.73
CA GLN A 318 -2.81 26.96 22.77
C GLN A 318 -2.21 27.69 23.97
N LEU A 319 -1.06 27.26 24.49
CA LEU A 319 -0.51 27.73 25.76
C LEU A 319 0.57 28.81 25.61
N ALA A 320 1.40 28.76 24.56
CA ALA A 320 2.41 29.79 24.32
C ALA A 320 1.89 30.95 23.45
N ARG A 321 0.86 30.71 22.63
CA ARG A 321 0.32 31.66 21.64
C ARG A 321 -1.13 32.07 21.90
N ASP A 322 -1.74 31.58 22.96
CA ASP A 322 -3.11 31.90 23.37
C ASP A 322 -4.15 31.73 22.23
N LYS A 323 -4.08 30.63 21.56
CA LYS A 323 -5.02 30.32 20.47
C LYS A 323 -6.04 29.29 20.91
N SER A 324 -7.29 29.45 20.48
CA SER A 324 -8.33 28.45 20.72
C SER A 324 -7.93 27.07 20.16
N PRO A 325 -8.46 25.97 20.70
CA PRO A 325 -8.21 24.63 20.18
C PRO A 325 -8.49 24.51 18.69
N THR A 326 -9.57 25.11 18.20
CA THR A 326 -9.92 25.16 16.79
C THR A 326 -8.84 25.87 15.95
N MET A 327 -8.39 27.07 16.40
CA MET A 327 -7.36 27.84 15.70
C MET A 327 -6.01 27.11 15.72
N SER A 328 -5.67 26.45 16.82
CA SER A 328 -4.47 25.59 16.92
C SER A 328 -4.47 24.51 15.82
N GLY A 329 -5.60 23.83 15.61
CA GLY A 329 -5.77 22.86 14.52
C GLY A 329 -5.56 23.47 13.13
N VAL A 330 -6.13 24.68 12.89
CA VAL A 330 -5.95 25.41 11.62
C VAL A 330 -4.48 25.79 11.41
N MET A 331 -3.80 26.23 12.45
CA MET A 331 -2.39 26.64 12.37
C MET A 331 -1.43 25.48 12.10
N THR A 332 -1.82 24.22 12.31
CA THR A 332 -1.02 23.02 11.93
C THR A 332 -1.19 22.59 10.46
N ILE A 333 -2.07 23.24 9.68
CA ILE A 333 -2.30 22.92 8.26
C ILE A 333 -1.00 22.86 7.43
N PRO A 334 0.00 23.76 7.58
CA PRO A 334 1.24 23.72 6.80
C PRO A 334 1.99 22.38 6.94
N MET A 335 2.02 21.80 8.13
CA MET A 335 2.64 20.48 8.36
C MET A 335 1.88 19.38 7.59
N ILE A 336 0.56 19.40 7.67
CA ILE A 336 -0.31 18.41 7.05
C ILE A 336 -0.28 18.55 5.53
N ALA A 337 -0.26 19.79 5.00
CA ALA A 337 -0.10 20.05 3.57
C ALA A 337 1.26 19.53 3.05
N GLY A 338 2.33 19.79 3.79
CA GLY A 338 3.65 19.23 3.48
C GLY A 338 3.65 17.69 3.41
N LEU A 339 3.04 17.04 4.39
CA LEU A 339 2.88 15.58 4.43
C LEU A 339 2.09 15.06 3.22
N PHE A 340 0.97 15.69 2.90
CA PHE A 340 0.14 15.28 1.76
C PHE A 340 0.87 15.44 0.43
N VAL A 341 1.46 16.62 0.20
CA VAL A 341 2.19 16.92 -1.05
C VAL A 341 3.35 15.97 -1.22
N SER A 342 4.19 15.79 -0.20
CA SER A 342 5.38 14.93 -0.32
C SER A 342 5.02 13.46 -0.46
N SER A 343 4.00 12.96 0.24
CA SER A 343 3.51 11.58 0.09
C SER A 343 2.99 11.33 -1.33
N THR A 344 2.23 12.29 -1.89
CA THR A 344 1.68 12.17 -3.24
C THR A 344 2.76 12.24 -4.32
N VAL A 345 3.64 13.25 -4.24
CA VAL A 345 4.71 13.46 -5.22
C VAL A 345 5.73 12.33 -5.19
N SER A 346 6.21 11.94 -3.99
CA SER A 346 7.14 10.82 -3.85
C SER A 346 6.54 9.52 -4.36
N GLY A 347 5.27 9.25 -4.03
CA GLY A 347 4.55 8.07 -4.51
C GLY A 347 4.44 8.00 -6.03
N GLN A 348 4.10 9.11 -6.70
CA GLN A 348 4.03 9.17 -8.17
C GLN A 348 5.39 8.96 -8.83
N ILE A 349 6.45 9.58 -8.29
CA ILE A 349 7.80 9.44 -8.84
C ILE A 349 8.30 8.01 -8.62
N ILE A 350 8.07 7.41 -7.44
CA ILE A 350 8.43 6.02 -7.15
C ILE A 350 7.73 5.06 -8.11
N THR A 351 6.45 5.26 -8.39
CA THR A 351 5.69 4.43 -9.35
C THR A 351 6.33 4.48 -10.75
N LYS A 352 6.76 5.67 -11.21
CA LYS A 352 7.39 5.85 -12.52
C LYS A 352 8.82 5.30 -12.58
N THR A 353 9.63 5.57 -11.56
CA THR A 353 11.07 5.31 -11.57
C THR A 353 11.45 3.99 -10.92
N GLY A 354 10.63 3.43 -10.04
CA GLY A 354 10.95 2.28 -9.21
C GLY A 354 11.95 2.57 -8.08
N ARG A 355 12.50 3.78 -7.99
CA ARG A 355 13.49 4.19 -6.99
C ARG A 355 12.80 4.83 -5.78
N TRP A 356 13.04 4.29 -4.60
CA TRP A 356 12.35 4.71 -3.37
C TRP A 356 13.31 5.16 -2.26
N LYS A 357 14.57 4.69 -2.22
CA LYS A 357 15.54 5.01 -1.16
C LYS A 357 15.84 6.50 -1.06
N GLY A 358 15.97 7.20 -2.19
CA GLY A 358 16.24 8.64 -2.20
C GLY A 358 15.18 9.44 -1.46
N PHE A 359 13.91 9.03 -1.55
CA PHE A 359 12.81 9.68 -0.82
C PHE A 359 12.85 9.39 0.69
N LEU A 360 13.26 8.19 1.10
CA LEU A 360 13.47 7.89 2.52
C LEU A 360 14.59 8.74 3.12
N VAL A 361 15.71 8.89 2.41
CA VAL A 361 16.84 9.73 2.85
C VAL A 361 16.44 11.20 2.88
N GLY A 362 15.82 11.72 1.81
CA GLY A 362 15.32 13.09 1.76
C GLY A 362 14.27 13.37 2.85
N GLY A 363 13.41 12.39 3.13
CA GLY A 363 12.43 12.44 4.20
C GLY A 363 13.08 12.51 5.58
N GLY A 364 14.11 11.70 5.84
CA GLY A 364 14.88 11.74 7.08
C GLY A 364 15.60 13.07 7.30
N VAL A 365 16.22 13.62 6.23
CA VAL A 365 16.81 14.97 6.27
C VAL A 365 15.75 16.03 6.58
N GLY A 366 14.58 15.95 5.92
CA GLY A 366 13.46 16.87 6.18
C GLY A 366 12.95 16.80 7.62
N LEU A 367 12.89 15.59 8.23
CA LEU A 367 12.53 15.43 9.64
C LEU A 367 13.54 16.11 10.57
N VAL A 368 14.82 15.83 10.40
CA VAL A 368 15.88 16.41 11.24
C VAL A 368 15.92 17.93 11.08
N ALA A 369 15.85 18.43 9.84
CA ALA A 369 15.85 19.86 9.57
C ALA A 369 14.60 20.53 10.13
N GLY A 370 13.41 19.95 9.95
CA GLY A 370 12.14 20.49 10.46
C GLY A 370 12.12 20.57 11.99
N LEU A 371 12.54 19.52 12.69
CA LEU A 371 12.66 19.53 14.15
C LEU A 371 13.75 20.51 14.63
N GLY A 372 14.90 20.54 13.96
CA GLY A 372 15.96 21.50 14.26
C GLY A 372 15.56 22.95 14.03
N LEU A 373 14.75 23.26 13.02
CA LEU A 373 14.18 24.58 12.83
C LEU A 373 13.11 24.89 13.89
N LEU A 374 12.25 23.95 14.24
CA LEU A 374 11.26 24.11 15.31
C LEU A 374 11.90 24.27 16.69
N SER A 375 13.13 23.83 16.92
CA SER A 375 13.84 24.07 18.18
C SER A 375 14.27 25.55 18.37
N THR A 376 14.07 26.40 17.39
CA THR A 376 14.39 27.85 17.45
C THR A 376 13.19 28.75 17.67
N ILE A 377 11.98 28.16 17.87
CA ILE A 377 10.76 28.95 18.09
C ILE A 377 10.70 29.49 19.52
N THR A 378 10.11 30.68 19.68
CA THR A 378 9.78 31.32 20.92
C THR A 378 8.29 31.67 20.95
N TYR A 379 7.74 32.08 22.07
CA TYR A 379 6.33 32.47 22.19
C TYR A 379 5.91 33.61 21.24
N ASP A 380 6.84 34.49 20.80
CA ASP A 380 6.62 35.62 19.92
C ASP A 380 7.06 35.40 18.46
N THR A 381 7.60 34.22 18.12
CA THR A 381 8.03 33.90 16.76
C THR A 381 6.91 34.11 15.74
N GLU A 382 7.20 34.84 14.66
CA GLU A 382 6.22 35.15 13.61
C GLU A 382 5.67 33.82 13.00
N TYR A 383 4.34 33.74 12.87
CA TYR A 383 3.66 32.51 12.43
C TYR A 383 4.19 31.96 11.10
N TRP A 384 4.53 32.83 10.13
CA TRP A 384 5.01 32.34 8.83
C TRP A 384 6.32 31.54 8.94
N LYS A 385 7.21 31.86 9.90
CA LYS A 385 8.43 31.07 10.17
C LYS A 385 8.07 29.69 10.70
N VAL A 386 7.20 29.65 11.70
CA VAL A 386 6.69 28.40 12.28
C VAL A 386 6.00 27.56 11.21
N ALA A 387 5.20 28.17 10.34
CA ALA A 387 4.53 27.51 9.22
C ALA A 387 5.51 26.86 8.22
N VAL A 388 6.59 27.58 7.86
CA VAL A 388 7.65 27.02 7.00
C VAL A 388 8.35 25.85 7.67
N TYR A 389 8.69 25.95 8.96
CA TYR A 389 9.34 24.89 9.71
C TYR A 389 8.45 23.63 9.81
N MET A 390 7.16 23.84 10.07
CA MET A 390 6.14 22.77 10.06
C MET A 390 5.99 22.14 8.67
N ALA A 391 6.03 22.94 7.60
CA ALA A 391 5.93 22.42 6.24
C ALA A 391 7.14 21.54 5.91
N VAL A 392 8.38 21.94 6.29
CA VAL A 392 9.58 21.12 6.11
C VAL A 392 9.47 19.80 6.87
N LEU A 393 9.01 19.82 8.11
CA LEU A 393 8.75 18.64 8.92
C LEU A 393 7.71 17.73 8.25
N GLY A 394 6.61 18.30 7.79
CA GLY A 394 5.56 17.57 7.08
C GLY A 394 6.04 16.91 5.79
N LEU A 395 6.86 17.63 5.00
CA LEU A 395 7.51 17.05 3.80
C LEU A 395 8.35 15.81 4.17
N GLY A 396 9.10 15.88 5.27
CA GLY A 396 9.89 14.75 5.78
C GLY A 396 9.01 13.56 6.16
N LEU A 397 7.95 13.78 6.94
CA LEU A 397 7.00 12.75 7.38
C LEU A 397 6.33 12.05 6.20
N GLY A 398 5.83 12.82 5.22
CA GLY A 398 5.13 12.25 4.07
C GLY A 398 6.01 11.36 3.19
N MET A 399 7.29 11.72 3.01
CA MET A 399 8.24 10.90 2.27
C MET A 399 8.64 9.62 3.03
N MET A 400 8.64 9.60 4.36
CA MET A 400 9.04 8.43 5.13
C MET A 400 7.90 7.47 5.44
N MET A 401 6.75 7.98 5.86
CA MET A 401 5.68 7.21 6.49
C MET A 401 5.19 6.03 5.63
N GLN A 402 4.89 6.26 4.36
CA GLN A 402 4.39 5.23 3.45
C GLN A 402 5.52 4.40 2.82
N ASN A 403 6.65 5.03 2.56
CA ASN A 403 7.75 4.36 1.88
C ASN A 403 8.51 3.38 2.78
N LEU A 404 8.53 3.56 4.11
CA LEU A 404 9.04 2.55 5.05
C LEU A 404 8.19 1.27 5.03
N VAL A 405 6.86 1.41 4.98
CA VAL A 405 5.95 0.27 4.85
C VAL A 405 6.14 -0.41 3.49
N LEU A 406 6.21 0.36 2.40
CA LEU A 406 6.44 -0.14 1.05
C LEU A 406 7.76 -0.93 0.96
N ALA A 407 8.85 -0.39 1.51
CA ALA A 407 10.16 -1.03 1.51
C ALA A 407 10.15 -2.38 2.25
N SER A 408 9.46 -2.45 3.40
CA SER A 408 9.30 -3.69 4.18
C SER A 408 8.44 -4.71 3.42
N GLN A 409 7.29 -4.30 2.88
CA GLN A 409 6.38 -5.15 2.11
C GLN A 409 7.03 -5.74 0.85
N ASN A 410 7.95 -5.00 0.21
CA ASN A 410 8.67 -5.46 -0.97
C ASN A 410 9.63 -6.65 -0.69
N GLN A 411 9.98 -6.89 0.59
CA GLN A 411 10.92 -7.95 1.00
C GLN A 411 10.25 -9.28 1.34
N VAL A 412 8.92 -9.32 1.43
CA VAL A 412 8.18 -10.49 1.90
C VAL A 412 7.32 -11.10 0.79
N LYS A 413 6.85 -12.33 1.04
CA LYS A 413 5.88 -13.01 0.18
C LYS A 413 4.46 -12.49 0.48
N PRO A 414 3.50 -12.63 -0.45
CA PRO A 414 2.11 -12.22 -0.24
C PRO A 414 1.46 -12.77 1.03
N ALA A 415 1.87 -13.97 1.45
CA ALA A 415 1.37 -14.63 2.67
C ALA A 415 1.89 -14.01 3.99
N GLU A 416 2.85 -13.09 3.93
CA GLU A 416 3.51 -12.45 5.08
C GLU A 416 3.33 -10.92 5.08
N LEU A 417 2.57 -10.39 4.12
CA LEU A 417 2.32 -8.95 4.00
C LEU A 417 1.69 -8.36 5.26
N GLY A 418 0.83 -9.14 5.93
CA GLY A 418 0.19 -8.77 7.18
C GLY A 418 1.21 -8.57 8.30
N ALA A 419 2.03 -9.58 8.56
CA ALA A 419 3.06 -9.52 9.60
C ALA A 419 4.09 -8.42 9.35
N ALA A 420 4.57 -8.23 8.11
CA ALA A 420 5.55 -7.19 7.77
C ALA A 420 4.97 -5.78 7.89
N SER A 421 3.74 -5.56 7.42
CA SER A 421 3.08 -4.25 7.49
C SER A 421 2.74 -3.87 8.93
N SER A 422 2.23 -4.82 9.69
CA SER A 422 1.88 -4.59 11.10
C SER A 422 3.10 -4.37 11.98
N LEU A 423 4.26 -5.01 11.71
CA LEU A 423 5.50 -4.77 12.41
C LEU A 423 5.96 -3.31 12.27
N VAL A 424 5.99 -2.77 11.05
CA VAL A 424 6.36 -1.36 10.80
C VAL A 424 5.37 -0.39 11.44
N THR A 425 4.07 -0.70 11.39
CA THR A 425 3.03 0.14 12.00
C THR A 425 3.09 0.07 13.52
N PHE A 426 3.29 -1.12 14.08
CA PHE A 426 3.45 -1.33 15.52
C PHE A 426 4.65 -0.55 16.08
N THR A 427 5.82 -0.70 15.48
CA THR A 427 7.02 0.02 15.92
C THR A 427 6.85 1.53 15.83
N ARG A 428 6.16 2.04 14.80
CA ARG A 428 5.83 3.46 14.70
C ARG A 428 4.89 3.93 15.81
N SER A 429 3.81 3.19 16.09
CA SER A 429 2.87 3.53 17.15
C SER A 429 3.52 3.43 18.54
N LEU A 430 4.35 2.42 18.76
CA LEU A 430 5.14 2.27 20.00
C LEU A 430 6.10 3.44 20.18
N GLY A 431 6.85 3.78 19.13
CA GLY A 431 7.74 4.95 19.14
C GLY A 431 7.00 6.25 19.42
N GLY A 432 5.80 6.41 18.83
CA GLY A 432 4.95 7.58 19.10
C GLY A 432 4.50 7.68 20.54
N ALA A 433 4.00 6.59 21.11
CA ALA A 433 3.51 6.56 22.48
C ALA A 433 4.63 6.79 23.50
N VAL A 434 5.76 6.05 23.38
CA VAL A 434 6.93 6.22 24.23
C VAL A 434 7.53 7.63 24.07
N GLY A 435 7.60 8.12 22.81
CA GLY A 435 8.15 9.43 22.50
C GLY A 435 7.33 10.57 23.10
N VAL A 436 6.01 10.55 22.96
CA VAL A 436 5.15 11.60 23.54
C VAL A 436 5.26 11.61 25.06
N SER A 437 5.25 10.46 25.72
CA SER A 437 5.35 10.42 27.18
C SER A 437 6.74 10.87 27.69
N ALA A 438 7.83 10.38 27.07
CA ALA A 438 9.18 10.80 27.44
C ALA A 438 9.43 12.30 27.19
N LEU A 439 9.02 12.80 26.01
CA LEU A 439 9.13 14.22 25.67
C LEU A 439 8.21 15.07 26.56
N GLY A 440 7.03 14.58 26.94
CA GLY A 440 6.11 15.25 27.85
C GLY A 440 6.70 15.44 29.24
N ALA A 441 7.39 14.43 29.78
CA ALA A 441 8.09 14.53 31.05
C ALA A 441 9.25 15.55 30.99
N VAL A 442 10.01 15.57 29.90
CA VAL A 442 11.03 16.59 29.65
C VAL A 442 10.39 17.98 29.62
N LEU A 443 9.25 18.15 28.92
CA LEU A 443 8.53 19.41 28.85
C LEU A 443 8.09 19.89 30.21
N SER A 444 7.49 19.03 31.04
CA SER A 444 7.05 19.37 32.40
C SER A 444 8.21 19.91 33.24
N SER A 445 9.36 19.22 33.22
CA SER A 445 10.57 19.66 33.94
C SER A 445 11.11 21.00 33.41
N ARG A 446 11.10 21.21 32.09
CA ARG A 446 11.56 22.47 31.48
C ARG A 446 10.65 23.65 31.80
N ILE A 447 9.33 23.45 31.70
CA ILE A 447 8.34 24.49 32.05
C ILE A 447 8.53 24.91 33.51
N THR A 448 8.64 23.95 34.44
CA THR A 448 8.85 24.26 35.86
C THR A 448 10.09 25.14 36.05
N HIS A 449 11.21 24.79 35.43
CA HIS A 449 12.45 25.54 35.48
C HIS A 449 12.31 26.98 34.93
N TYR A 450 11.72 27.11 33.72
CA TYR A 450 11.54 28.43 33.10
C TYR A 450 10.52 29.31 33.85
N VAL A 451 9.49 28.72 34.46
CA VAL A 451 8.52 29.46 35.30
C VAL A 451 9.19 29.93 36.58
N GLU A 452 10.00 29.10 37.25
CA GLU A 452 10.75 29.49 38.46
C GLU A 452 11.71 30.63 38.16
N ASP A 453 12.49 30.55 37.09
CA ASP A 453 13.42 31.60 36.67
C ASP A 453 12.68 32.90 36.30
N GLY A 454 11.56 32.78 35.55
CA GLY A 454 10.76 33.95 35.16
C GLY A 454 10.08 34.64 36.33
N LEU A 455 9.55 33.91 37.32
CA LEU A 455 8.97 34.45 38.54
C LEU A 455 10.04 35.07 39.45
N ALA A 456 11.22 34.46 39.55
CA ALA A 456 12.36 35.00 40.28
C ALA A 456 12.82 36.35 39.70
N ALA A 457 12.86 36.48 38.36
CA ALA A 457 13.17 37.74 37.68
C ALA A 457 12.15 38.85 37.98
N LEU A 458 10.89 38.48 38.20
CA LEU A 458 9.82 39.41 38.63
C LEU A 458 9.79 39.66 40.16
N HIS A 459 10.70 39.04 40.93
CA HIS A 459 10.73 39.11 42.41
C HIS A 459 9.44 38.59 43.07
N ILE A 460 8.71 37.67 42.38
CA ILE A 460 7.50 37.02 42.90
C ILE A 460 7.89 35.68 43.50
N LYS A 461 7.60 35.48 44.78
CA LYS A 461 7.79 34.17 45.40
C LYS A 461 6.77 33.18 44.81
N PRO A 462 7.18 31.96 44.41
CA PRO A 462 6.27 30.95 43.95
C PRO A 462 5.19 30.69 45.02
N GLY A 463 3.97 31.15 44.79
CA GLY A 463 2.81 30.84 45.63
C GLY A 463 2.21 29.52 45.18
N GLY A 464 1.60 28.75 46.08
CA GLY A 464 1.19 27.37 45.90
C GLY A 464 0.32 27.01 44.67
N ALA A 465 -0.23 27.98 43.94
CA ALA A 465 -0.96 27.78 42.70
C ALA A 465 -0.06 27.82 41.43
N ALA A 466 1.13 28.46 41.53
CA ALA A 466 2.09 28.55 40.42
C ALA A 466 3.19 27.46 40.51
N ALA A 467 3.33 26.82 41.67
CA ALA A 467 4.35 25.76 41.93
C ALA A 467 3.84 24.33 41.66
N GLY A 468 2.55 24.17 41.36
CA GLY A 468 1.96 22.85 41.03
C GLY A 468 2.12 22.51 39.54
N GLY A 469 3.29 22.00 39.14
CA GLY A 469 3.60 21.59 37.76
C GLY A 469 2.69 20.54 37.12
N ASN A 470 1.59 20.15 37.80
CA ASN A 470 0.68 19.08 37.33
C ASN A 470 -0.71 19.57 36.87
N THR A 471 -0.99 20.86 36.93
CA THR A 471 -2.27 21.41 36.42
C THR A 471 -2.00 22.42 35.33
N ILE A 472 -2.67 22.29 34.21
CA ILE A 472 -2.62 23.28 33.13
C ILE A 472 -3.33 24.57 33.67
N PRO A 473 -2.61 25.70 33.80
CA PRO A 473 -3.21 26.90 34.35
C PRO A 473 -4.23 27.51 33.37
N ASP A 474 -5.26 28.10 33.91
CA ASP A 474 -6.17 28.97 33.16
C ASP A 474 -5.46 30.29 32.85
N MET A 475 -5.00 30.44 31.60
CA MET A 475 -4.22 31.61 31.14
C MET A 475 -5.01 32.91 31.26
N ASP A 476 -6.33 32.88 31.14
CA ASP A 476 -7.20 34.05 31.21
C ASP A 476 -7.37 34.58 32.64
N ALA A 477 -7.21 33.70 33.63
CA ALA A 477 -7.29 34.08 35.05
C ALA A 477 -5.97 34.65 35.58
N LEU A 478 -4.86 34.61 34.85
CA LEU A 478 -3.54 35.03 35.31
C LEU A 478 -3.31 36.56 35.09
N PRO A 479 -2.66 37.28 36.04
CA PRO A 479 -2.16 38.65 35.82
C PRO A 479 -1.19 38.70 34.63
N LYS A 480 -1.25 39.73 33.80
CA LYS A 480 -0.42 39.87 32.59
C LYS A 480 1.07 39.54 32.76
N PRO A 481 1.80 40.00 33.81
CA PRO A 481 3.21 39.65 33.96
C PRO A 481 3.45 38.15 34.16
N ILE A 482 2.60 37.49 34.92
CA ILE A 482 2.69 36.03 35.16
C ILE A 482 2.31 35.26 33.89
N ARG A 483 1.27 35.73 33.19
CA ARG A 483 0.85 35.14 31.91
C ARG A 483 1.97 35.17 30.88
N THR A 484 2.71 36.30 30.73
CA THR A 484 3.85 36.38 29.80
C THR A 484 4.98 35.42 30.19
N VAL A 485 5.24 35.25 31.49
CA VAL A 485 6.22 34.25 31.98
C VAL A 485 5.77 32.83 31.59
N MET A 486 4.49 32.52 31.77
CA MET A 486 3.96 31.21 31.40
C MET A 486 4.00 30.97 29.88
N GLU A 487 3.58 31.95 29.06
CA GLU A 487 3.65 31.88 27.61
C GLU A 487 5.08 31.63 27.10
N SER A 488 6.07 32.38 27.68
CA SER A 488 7.49 32.19 27.39
C SER A 488 7.97 30.81 27.81
N ALA A 489 7.65 30.36 29.03
CA ALA A 489 8.07 29.05 29.54
C ALA A 489 7.53 27.88 28.68
N TYR A 490 6.30 27.98 28.23
CA TYR A 490 5.75 26.97 27.28
C TYR A 490 6.41 27.08 25.91
N GLY A 491 6.69 28.28 25.40
CA GLY A 491 7.37 28.53 24.14
C GLY A 491 8.76 27.90 24.11
N ASP A 492 9.58 28.27 25.11
CA ASP A 492 10.97 27.83 25.23
C ASP A 492 11.06 26.32 25.58
N GLY A 493 10.18 25.85 26.47
CA GLY A 493 10.11 24.42 26.83
C GLY A 493 9.76 23.54 25.65
N ILE A 494 8.85 23.97 24.76
CA ILE A 494 8.50 23.21 23.55
C ILE A 494 9.62 23.31 22.50
N ALA A 495 10.33 24.41 22.40
CA ALA A 495 11.52 24.54 21.56
C ALA A 495 12.62 23.55 21.99
N ASP A 496 12.93 23.48 23.30
CA ASP A 496 13.86 22.51 23.87
C ASP A 496 13.45 21.06 23.56
N LEU A 497 12.14 20.76 23.60
CA LEU A 497 11.61 19.45 23.28
C LEU A 497 11.93 19.06 21.84
N PHE A 498 11.77 19.96 20.87
CA PHE A 498 12.16 19.73 19.49
C PHE A 498 13.68 19.59 19.33
N LEU A 499 14.47 20.30 20.13
CA LEU A 499 15.92 20.15 20.17
C LEU A 499 16.32 18.73 20.59
N TYR A 500 15.65 18.12 21.57
CA TYR A 500 15.89 16.72 21.97
C TYR A 500 15.32 15.72 20.96
N ALA A 501 14.23 16.04 20.28
CA ALA A 501 13.65 15.18 19.26
C ALA A 501 14.49 15.11 17.96
N ALA A 502 15.23 16.18 17.63
CA ALA A 502 16.05 16.22 16.41
C ALA A 502 17.17 15.16 16.38
N PRO A 503 18.00 14.93 17.43
CA PRO A 503 18.95 13.83 17.48
C PRO A 503 18.29 12.46 17.40
N ILE A 504 17.11 12.29 17.98
CA ILE A 504 16.33 11.05 17.90
C ILE A 504 15.94 10.78 16.45
N ALA A 505 15.46 11.79 15.73
CA ALA A 505 15.16 11.68 14.31
C ALA A 505 16.41 11.43 13.44
N LEU A 506 17.57 11.98 13.84
CA LEU A 506 18.86 11.73 13.18
C LEU A 506 19.25 10.24 13.24
N VAL A 507 18.98 9.54 14.36
CA VAL A 507 19.18 8.09 14.44
C VAL A 507 18.32 7.39 13.39
N GLY A 508 17.05 7.80 13.22
CA GLY A 508 16.17 7.29 12.17
C GLY A 508 16.73 7.50 10.76
N LEU A 509 17.29 8.69 10.48
CA LEU A 509 17.96 8.99 9.21
C LEU A 509 19.19 8.08 9.00
N VAL A 510 20.03 7.91 10.02
CA VAL A 510 21.21 7.04 9.94
C VAL A 510 20.81 5.60 9.62
N LEU A 511 19.75 5.06 10.25
CA LEU A 511 19.24 3.73 9.93
C LEU A 511 18.80 3.61 8.47
N VAL A 512 18.12 4.62 7.94
CA VAL A 512 17.67 4.66 6.54
C VAL A 512 18.82 4.68 5.55
N LEU A 513 19.94 5.36 5.85
CA LEU A 513 21.14 5.37 5.00
C LEU A 513 21.70 3.96 4.78
N PHE A 514 21.59 3.09 5.78
CA PHE A 514 22.04 1.70 5.71
C PHE A 514 21.04 0.74 5.05
N VAL A 515 19.83 1.18 4.70
CA VAL A 515 18.87 0.37 3.96
C VAL A 515 19.40 0.14 2.53
N LYS A 516 19.38 -1.12 2.07
CA LYS A 516 19.74 -1.45 0.68
C LYS A 516 18.53 -1.25 -0.21
N GLU A 517 18.68 -0.49 -1.30
CA GLU A 517 17.62 -0.34 -2.29
C GLU A 517 17.49 -1.64 -3.10
N VAL A 518 16.27 -2.14 -3.18
CA VAL A 518 15.89 -3.31 -3.98
C VAL A 518 14.78 -2.87 -4.91
N ALA A 519 14.85 -3.30 -6.18
CA ALA A 519 13.82 -2.99 -7.17
C ALA A 519 12.43 -3.38 -6.67
N LEU A 520 11.43 -2.55 -6.94
CA LEU A 520 10.05 -2.84 -6.57
C LEU A 520 9.49 -3.92 -7.49
N LYS A 521 8.83 -4.91 -6.90
CA LYS A 521 8.14 -5.98 -7.61
C LYS A 521 7.02 -5.39 -8.47
N SER A 522 6.90 -5.87 -9.70
CA SER A 522 5.84 -5.47 -10.65
C SER A 522 4.56 -6.28 -10.45
N SER A 523 4.65 -7.47 -9.90
CA SER A 523 3.52 -8.32 -9.52
C SER A 523 3.64 -8.75 -8.05
N ASN A 524 2.53 -9.14 -7.43
CA ASN A 524 2.54 -9.68 -6.07
C ASN A 524 3.08 -11.12 -6.00
N ASP A 525 3.21 -11.80 -7.14
CA ASP A 525 3.65 -13.20 -7.25
C ASP A 525 5.16 -13.34 -7.52
N ASP A 526 5.85 -12.23 -7.83
CA ASP A 526 7.31 -12.24 -8.05
C ASP A 526 8.04 -12.70 -6.77
N ALA A 527 8.77 -13.81 -6.86
CA ALA A 527 9.66 -14.26 -5.80
C ALA A 527 10.79 -13.23 -5.58
N PRO A 528 11.31 -13.04 -4.34
CA PRO A 528 12.43 -12.14 -4.12
C PRO A 528 13.62 -12.58 -4.95
N GLN A 529 14.05 -11.73 -5.89
CA GLN A 529 15.31 -11.94 -6.62
C GLN A 529 16.44 -11.86 -5.59
N SER A 530 17.04 -12.99 -5.29
CA SER A 530 18.35 -13.04 -4.63
C SER A 530 19.34 -12.26 -5.50
N ALA A 531 20.05 -11.33 -4.88
CA ALA A 531 21.02 -10.45 -5.52
C ALA A 531 21.83 -11.21 -6.58
N GLN A 532 21.64 -10.88 -7.86
CA GLN A 532 22.58 -11.25 -8.92
C GLN A 532 23.86 -10.50 -8.61
N ALA A 533 24.94 -11.24 -8.38
CA ALA A 533 26.29 -10.72 -8.36
C ALA A 533 26.53 -10.05 -9.72
N GLU A 534 27.10 -8.84 -9.69
CA GLU A 534 27.61 -8.15 -10.87
C GLU A 534 28.55 -9.08 -11.65
N PRO A 535 28.48 -9.13 -12.98
CA PRO A 535 29.47 -9.86 -13.77
C PRO A 535 30.78 -9.12 -13.65
N GLY A 536 31.71 -9.75 -12.93
CA GLY A 536 33.11 -9.35 -12.96
C GLY A 536 33.64 -9.48 -14.39
N THR A 537 34.39 -8.50 -14.82
CA THR A 537 35.18 -8.45 -16.02
C THR A 537 35.95 -9.76 -16.24
N GLU A 538 35.53 -10.52 -17.26
CA GLU A 538 36.34 -11.64 -17.76
C GLU A 538 37.54 -11.07 -18.53
N THR A 539 38.72 -11.33 -18.02
CA THR A 539 39.96 -11.33 -18.80
C THR A 539 40.10 -12.71 -19.47
N ASP A 540 40.25 -12.65 -20.81
CA ASP A 540 40.66 -13.77 -21.64
C ASP A 540 41.92 -14.47 -21.07
N ASP A 541 41.78 -15.77 -20.80
CA ASP A 541 42.91 -16.70 -20.97
C ASP A 541 42.38 -18.07 -21.40
N ALA A 542 42.60 -18.35 -22.68
CA ALA A 542 42.35 -19.65 -23.29
C ALA A 542 43.55 -20.57 -22.99
N ALA A 543 43.26 -21.69 -22.33
CA ALA A 543 44.02 -22.94 -22.57
C ALA A 543 43.40 -24.15 -21.87
N GLY A 544 42.94 -25.10 -22.65
CA GLY A 544 43.11 -26.53 -22.47
C GLY A 544 42.65 -27.20 -21.16
N ALA A 545 41.43 -27.73 -21.10
CA ALA A 545 41.13 -28.84 -20.18
C ALA A 545 40.52 -30.01 -20.96
N THR A 546 41.35 -30.98 -21.11
CA THR A 546 41.17 -32.32 -21.65
C THR A 546 39.96 -33.01 -21.00
N GLN A 547 39.08 -33.58 -21.80
CA GLN A 547 38.03 -34.51 -21.39
C GLN A 547 38.64 -35.73 -20.71
N ALA A 548 38.29 -35.93 -19.42
CA ALA A 548 38.49 -37.23 -18.76
C ALA A 548 37.35 -38.18 -19.09
N PRO A 549 37.61 -39.47 -19.32
CA PRO A 549 36.62 -40.43 -19.76
C PRO A 549 35.62 -40.75 -18.67
N VAL A 550 34.36 -40.84 -19.08
CA VAL A 550 33.23 -41.23 -18.22
C VAL A 550 33.45 -42.66 -17.75
N ALA A 551 33.67 -42.83 -16.46
CA ALA A 551 33.70 -44.14 -15.81
C ALA A 551 32.29 -44.72 -15.77
N ALA A 552 32.18 -46.02 -16.12
CA ALA A 552 30.96 -46.79 -16.03
C ALA A 552 30.39 -46.77 -14.61
N ALA A 553 29.06 -46.61 -14.47
CA ALA A 553 28.35 -46.58 -13.22
C ALA A 553 28.55 -47.84 -12.38
N PRO A 554 28.79 -47.72 -11.06
CA PRO A 554 28.74 -48.86 -10.15
C PRO A 554 27.32 -49.39 -9.97
N PRO A 555 27.11 -50.64 -9.57
CA PRO A 555 25.80 -51.25 -9.44
C PRO A 555 24.97 -50.59 -8.36
N ALA A 556 23.69 -50.37 -8.68
CA ALA A 556 22.72 -49.63 -7.84
C ALA A 556 22.56 -50.28 -6.46
N THR A 557 22.84 -49.47 -5.43
CA THR A 557 22.40 -49.75 -4.06
C THR A 557 20.97 -49.27 -3.91
N GLY A 558 20.08 -50.09 -3.39
CA GLY A 558 18.64 -50.15 -3.34
C GLY A 558 17.75 -48.91 -3.21
N ARG A 559 18.20 -47.69 -3.50
CA ARG A 559 17.39 -46.45 -3.41
C ARG A 559 17.52 -45.56 -4.65
N THR A 560 17.57 -46.15 -5.81
CA THR A 560 17.70 -45.48 -7.09
C THR A 560 16.34 -45.07 -7.62
N LEU A 561 16.16 -43.81 -7.97
CA LEU A 561 15.04 -43.29 -8.74
C LEU A 561 15.43 -43.30 -10.22
N HIS A 562 14.70 -44.01 -11.05
CA HIS A 562 14.96 -44.09 -12.48
C HIS A 562 13.68 -43.94 -13.29
N GLY A 563 13.80 -43.54 -14.55
CA GLY A 563 12.63 -43.39 -15.41
C GLY A 563 12.99 -42.83 -16.77
N THR A 564 11.94 -42.47 -17.52
CA THR A 564 12.09 -41.84 -18.83
C THR A 564 11.55 -40.41 -18.83
N VAL A 565 12.19 -39.51 -19.59
CA VAL A 565 11.71 -38.17 -19.91
C VAL A 565 11.19 -38.21 -21.35
N ARG A 566 9.90 -37.94 -21.53
CA ARG A 566 9.23 -38.02 -22.84
C ARG A 566 8.39 -36.74 -23.10
N THR A 567 8.10 -36.47 -24.36
CA THR A 567 7.08 -35.50 -24.77
C THR A 567 5.67 -36.09 -24.60
N ALA A 568 4.64 -35.25 -24.69
CA ALA A 568 3.25 -35.72 -24.67
C ALA A 568 2.92 -36.67 -25.81
N GLU A 569 3.63 -36.61 -26.94
CA GLU A 569 3.52 -37.53 -28.10
C GLU A 569 4.35 -38.81 -27.94
N GLY A 570 5.06 -38.96 -26.81
CA GLY A 570 5.83 -40.16 -26.47
C GLY A 570 7.28 -40.20 -26.99
N ALA A 571 7.76 -39.15 -27.66
CA ALA A 571 9.14 -39.04 -28.09
C ALA A 571 10.09 -38.87 -26.89
N ALA A 572 11.28 -39.54 -26.92
CA ALA A 572 12.29 -39.41 -25.88
C ALA A 572 12.94 -37.99 -25.92
N VAL A 573 13.06 -37.34 -24.76
CA VAL A 573 13.75 -36.03 -24.63
C VAL A 573 15.18 -36.29 -24.16
N SER A 574 16.13 -36.26 -25.11
CA SER A 574 17.56 -36.36 -24.80
C SER A 574 18.07 -35.07 -24.19
N HIS A 575 19.07 -35.15 -23.29
CA HIS A 575 19.69 -34.02 -22.60
C HIS A 575 18.81 -33.26 -21.60
N ALA A 576 17.65 -33.84 -21.20
CA ALA A 576 16.88 -33.27 -20.10
C ALA A 576 17.66 -33.36 -18.77
N ALA A 577 17.80 -32.25 -18.08
CA ALA A 577 18.38 -32.19 -16.75
C ALA A 577 17.31 -32.55 -15.70
N VAL A 578 17.51 -33.65 -14.99
CA VAL A 578 16.63 -34.09 -13.90
C VAL A 578 17.31 -33.86 -12.57
N THR A 579 16.67 -33.07 -11.70
CA THR A 579 17.24 -32.67 -10.41
C THR A 579 16.37 -33.16 -9.27
N LEU A 580 16.97 -33.82 -8.29
CA LEU A 580 16.30 -34.24 -7.05
C LEU A 580 16.51 -33.22 -5.95
N ILE A 581 15.43 -32.74 -5.32
CA ILE A 581 15.43 -31.72 -4.31
C ILE A 581 14.70 -32.23 -3.06
N SER A 582 15.25 -31.94 -1.86
CA SER A 582 14.55 -32.18 -0.60
C SER A 582 13.34 -31.26 -0.44
N LEU A 583 12.34 -31.62 0.36
CA LEU A 583 11.21 -30.74 0.69
C LEU A 583 11.64 -29.40 1.32
N ALA A 584 12.85 -29.32 1.86
CA ALA A 584 13.46 -28.09 2.38
C ALA A 584 14.17 -27.24 1.29
N GLY A 585 14.07 -27.61 0.00
CA GLY A 585 14.63 -26.86 -1.13
C GLY A 585 16.13 -27.10 -1.41
N ARG A 586 16.80 -28.06 -0.73
CA ARG A 586 18.21 -28.38 -0.97
C ARG A 586 18.34 -29.39 -2.11
N GLN A 587 19.18 -29.10 -3.12
CA GLN A 587 19.52 -30.04 -4.18
C GLN A 587 20.31 -31.24 -3.62
N LEU A 588 19.87 -32.43 -3.95
CA LEU A 588 20.44 -33.70 -3.47
C LEU A 588 21.16 -34.46 -4.56
N GLY A 589 20.70 -34.36 -5.80
CA GLY A 589 21.28 -35.01 -6.96
C GLY A 589 20.83 -34.35 -8.27
N ARG A 590 21.63 -34.53 -9.33
CA ARG A 590 21.30 -34.11 -10.69
C ARG A 590 21.80 -35.14 -11.69
N ALA A 591 20.96 -35.52 -12.64
CA ALA A 591 21.32 -36.35 -13.78
C ALA A 591 20.91 -35.70 -15.09
N VAL A 592 21.62 -36.01 -16.18
CA VAL A 592 21.22 -35.60 -17.53
C VAL A 592 20.68 -36.86 -18.23
N ALA A 593 19.46 -36.79 -18.76
CA ALA A 593 18.85 -37.90 -19.45
C ALA A 593 19.64 -38.22 -20.75
N GLN A 594 19.99 -39.49 -20.92
CA GLN A 594 20.54 -40.03 -22.15
C GLN A 594 19.49 -40.89 -22.86
N ASP A 595 19.20 -40.57 -24.11
CA ASP A 595 18.11 -41.21 -24.86
C ASP A 595 16.77 -41.23 -24.10
N GLY A 596 16.56 -40.14 -23.37
CA GLY A 596 15.38 -39.93 -22.53
C GLY A 596 15.33 -40.73 -21.24
N ARG A 597 16.41 -41.46 -20.86
CA ARG A 597 16.49 -42.25 -19.61
C ARG A 597 17.35 -41.52 -18.57
N TYR A 598 16.90 -41.53 -17.33
CA TYR A 598 17.63 -40.93 -16.20
C TYR A 598 17.70 -41.92 -15.02
N ALA A 599 18.71 -41.75 -14.18
CA ALA A 599 18.85 -42.43 -12.90
C ALA A 599 19.47 -41.47 -11.86
N LEU A 600 18.93 -41.44 -10.65
CA LEU A 600 19.34 -40.58 -9.52
C LEU A 600 19.29 -41.42 -8.23
N ASP A 601 20.29 -41.25 -7.38
CA ASP A 601 20.31 -41.90 -6.06
C ASP A 601 19.73 -40.96 -5.00
N ALA A 602 18.78 -41.44 -4.20
CA ALA A 602 18.23 -40.70 -3.07
C ALA A 602 18.99 -41.07 -1.78
N PRO A 603 19.34 -40.05 -0.94
CA PRO A 603 20.15 -40.30 0.27
C PRO A 603 19.41 -41.09 1.37
N ALA A 604 18.10 -41.05 1.40
CA ALA A 604 17.24 -41.74 2.37
C ALA A 604 15.86 -42.05 1.79
N ALA A 605 15.12 -42.98 2.40
CA ALA A 605 13.68 -43.09 2.12
C ALA A 605 12.93 -41.84 2.58
N GLY A 606 12.01 -41.34 1.77
CA GLY A 606 11.27 -40.11 2.06
C GLY A 606 10.65 -39.47 0.84
N SER A 607 10.02 -38.29 1.05
CA SER A 607 9.42 -37.50 -0.03
C SER A 607 10.39 -36.45 -0.55
N TYR A 608 10.49 -36.38 -1.88
CA TYR A 608 11.38 -35.50 -2.61
C TYR A 608 10.64 -34.78 -3.74
N VAL A 609 11.19 -33.68 -4.22
CA VAL A 609 10.72 -33.00 -5.42
C VAL A 609 11.70 -33.30 -6.55
N LEU A 610 11.19 -33.83 -7.64
CA LEU A 610 11.93 -34.13 -8.85
C LEU A 610 11.59 -33.02 -9.88
N ILE A 611 12.60 -32.31 -10.38
CA ILE A 611 12.44 -31.29 -11.40
C ILE A 611 13.15 -31.71 -12.65
N ALA A 612 12.44 -31.78 -13.77
CA ALA A 612 13.03 -32.00 -15.09
C ALA A 612 12.92 -30.73 -15.94
N SER A 613 14.00 -30.40 -16.64
CA SER A 613 14.08 -29.25 -17.57
C SER A 613 14.90 -29.63 -18.79
N ALA A 614 14.49 -29.19 -19.96
CA ALA A 614 15.23 -29.35 -21.22
C ALA A 614 15.02 -28.14 -22.11
N ASP A 615 15.97 -27.82 -22.99
CA ASP A 615 15.86 -26.72 -23.94
C ASP A 615 14.66 -26.95 -24.89
N GLY A 616 13.80 -25.95 -25.01
CA GLY A 616 12.58 -26.03 -25.80
C GLY A 616 11.39 -26.68 -25.09
N PHE A 617 11.48 -26.97 -23.78
CA PHE A 617 10.41 -27.57 -22.98
C PHE A 617 10.18 -26.80 -21.68
N GLN A 618 8.94 -26.82 -21.18
CA GLN A 618 8.64 -26.27 -19.87
C GLN A 618 9.18 -27.15 -18.74
N PRO A 619 9.85 -26.58 -17.72
CA PRO A 619 10.28 -27.33 -16.55
C PRO A 619 9.08 -27.95 -15.81
N GLN A 620 9.17 -29.25 -15.56
CA GLN A 620 8.15 -30.02 -14.83
C GLN A 620 8.66 -30.39 -13.44
N ALA A 621 7.88 -30.07 -12.40
CA ALA A 621 8.16 -30.47 -11.03
C ALA A 621 7.12 -31.46 -10.51
N SER A 622 7.56 -32.55 -9.89
CA SER A 622 6.71 -33.60 -9.34
C SER A 622 7.20 -34.03 -7.97
N THR A 623 6.29 -34.34 -7.06
CA THR A 623 6.65 -34.94 -5.76
C THR A 623 6.74 -36.48 -5.90
N VAL A 624 7.88 -37.06 -5.53
CA VAL A 624 8.14 -38.50 -5.59
C VAL A 624 8.42 -39.01 -4.18
N VAL A 625 7.84 -40.15 -3.85
CA VAL A 625 8.13 -40.85 -2.58
C VAL A 625 9.08 -42.02 -2.89
N VAL A 626 10.28 -41.94 -2.32
CA VAL A 626 11.32 -42.95 -2.48
C VAL A 626 11.26 -43.86 -1.26
N ALA A 627 11.12 -45.16 -1.50
CA ALA A 627 11.19 -46.22 -0.49
C ALA A 627 12.60 -46.86 -0.47
N ASP A 628 12.77 -47.96 0.22
CA ASP A 628 14.04 -48.72 0.25
C ASP A 628 14.27 -49.56 -1.03
N GLU A 629 13.28 -49.60 -1.92
CA GLU A 629 13.34 -50.26 -3.24
C GLU A 629 13.50 -49.22 -4.36
N PRO A 630 14.09 -49.59 -5.52
CA PRO A 630 14.19 -48.70 -6.68
C PRO A 630 12.80 -48.24 -7.16
N VAL A 631 12.62 -46.93 -7.36
CA VAL A 631 11.36 -46.34 -7.79
C VAL A 631 11.47 -45.93 -9.25
N ALA A 632 10.55 -46.43 -10.09
CA ALA A 632 10.41 -45.98 -11.46
C ALA A 632 9.45 -44.77 -11.54
N TYR A 633 9.88 -43.69 -12.16
CA TYR A 633 9.07 -42.49 -12.35
C TYR A 633 9.31 -41.86 -13.71
N ASP A 634 8.29 -41.89 -14.60
CA ASP A 634 8.35 -41.28 -15.92
C ASP A 634 7.89 -39.81 -15.90
N ILE A 635 8.60 -38.96 -16.61
CA ILE A 635 8.35 -37.54 -16.67
C ILE A 635 7.89 -37.16 -18.07
N LEU A 636 6.76 -36.42 -18.16
CA LEU A 636 6.28 -35.87 -19.42
C LEU A 636 6.63 -34.38 -19.46
N LEU A 637 7.39 -33.92 -20.45
CA LEU A 637 7.68 -32.55 -20.71
C LEU A 637 6.81 -32.00 -21.84
N SER A 638 6.18 -30.84 -21.60
CA SER A 638 5.46 -30.11 -22.63
C SER A 638 6.42 -29.20 -23.40
N GLY A 639 6.43 -29.32 -24.73
CA GLY A 639 7.24 -28.46 -25.60
C GLY A 639 6.80 -27.01 -25.52
N THR A 640 7.74 -26.09 -25.67
CA THR A 640 7.46 -24.69 -25.97
C THR A 640 7.47 -24.52 -27.49
N SER A 641 6.50 -23.74 -27.98
CA SER A 641 6.36 -23.44 -29.40
C SER A 641 6.62 -21.95 -29.63
N GLY A 642 7.07 -21.57 -30.81
CA GLY A 642 7.25 -20.17 -31.19
C GLY A 642 6.13 -19.66 -32.06
N LEU A 643 5.94 -18.32 -32.08
CA LEU A 643 5.09 -17.59 -33.00
C LEU A 643 5.94 -16.58 -33.74
N THR A 644 5.93 -16.61 -35.07
CA THR A 644 6.52 -15.56 -35.89
C THR A 644 5.45 -15.00 -36.81
N GLY A 645 5.53 -13.73 -37.11
CA GLY A 645 4.57 -13.13 -38.01
C GLY A 645 5.07 -11.87 -38.69
N THR A 646 4.25 -11.41 -39.64
CA THR A 646 4.48 -10.13 -40.32
C THR A 646 3.25 -9.24 -40.21
N VAL A 647 3.45 -7.98 -39.95
CA VAL A 647 2.42 -6.95 -39.95
C VAL A 647 2.50 -6.16 -41.26
N ARG A 648 1.39 -6.14 -42.01
CA ARG A 648 1.31 -5.48 -43.32
C ARG A 648 0.09 -4.59 -43.43
N THR A 649 0.15 -3.61 -44.31
CA THR A 649 -0.99 -2.75 -44.64
C THR A 649 -1.96 -3.48 -45.59
N ALA A 650 -3.26 -3.28 -45.44
CA ALA A 650 -4.29 -3.78 -46.37
C ALA A 650 -4.13 -3.17 -47.77
N ASP A 651 -3.70 -1.90 -47.85
CA ASP A 651 -3.50 -1.15 -49.06
C ASP A 651 -2.04 -1.32 -49.53
N GLY A 652 -1.79 -2.31 -50.38
CA GLY A 652 -0.49 -2.52 -51.03
C GLY A 652 0.49 -3.45 -50.33
N GLY A 653 0.15 -4.07 -49.18
CA GLY A 653 0.98 -5.10 -48.50
C GLY A 653 2.31 -4.56 -47.98
N LEU A 654 2.44 -3.24 -47.72
CA LEU A 654 3.67 -2.65 -47.19
C LEU A 654 3.88 -3.07 -45.73
N PRO A 655 5.14 -3.32 -45.31
CA PRO A 655 5.42 -3.70 -43.93
C PRO A 655 5.12 -2.53 -42.98
N VAL A 656 4.58 -2.87 -41.77
CA VAL A 656 4.32 -1.90 -40.70
C VAL A 656 5.30 -2.14 -39.57
N GLY A 657 6.29 -1.28 -39.41
CA GLY A 657 7.26 -1.28 -38.33
C GLY A 657 6.71 -0.62 -37.05
N ASP A 658 7.33 -0.94 -35.91
CA ASP A 658 7.01 -0.38 -34.58
C ASP A 658 5.56 -0.64 -34.11
N ALA A 659 4.85 -1.59 -34.75
CA ALA A 659 3.52 -2.02 -34.34
C ALA A 659 3.59 -2.83 -33.04
N MET A 660 2.82 -2.47 -32.04
CA MET A 660 2.69 -3.20 -30.78
C MET A 660 1.92 -4.50 -31.04
N VAL A 661 2.56 -5.64 -30.76
CA VAL A 661 1.97 -6.98 -30.88
C VAL A 661 1.79 -7.54 -29.47
N VAL A 662 0.58 -7.96 -29.14
CA VAL A 662 0.21 -8.57 -27.86
C VAL A 662 -0.40 -9.94 -28.13
N VAL A 663 0.15 -10.97 -27.49
CA VAL A 663 -0.37 -12.35 -27.58
C VAL A 663 -1.08 -12.68 -26.26
N THR A 664 -2.35 -13.05 -26.34
CA THR A 664 -3.17 -13.42 -25.19
C THR A 664 -3.70 -14.85 -25.31
N ASP A 665 -3.97 -15.50 -24.19
CA ASP A 665 -4.66 -16.78 -24.17
C ASP A 665 -6.18 -16.61 -24.42
N VAL A 666 -6.91 -17.72 -24.44
CA VAL A 666 -8.38 -17.72 -24.61
C VAL A 666 -9.13 -17.02 -23.47
N ARG A 667 -8.49 -16.74 -22.36
CA ARG A 667 -9.03 -16.02 -21.19
C ARG A 667 -8.71 -14.53 -21.23
N GLY A 668 -7.85 -14.10 -22.18
CA GLY A 668 -7.39 -12.71 -22.31
C GLY A 668 -6.13 -12.40 -21.48
N ASP A 669 -5.50 -13.43 -20.88
CA ASP A 669 -4.23 -13.23 -20.16
C ASP A 669 -3.09 -13.02 -21.16
N VAL A 670 -2.25 -12.01 -20.92
CA VAL A 670 -1.14 -11.66 -21.80
C VAL A 670 -0.01 -12.67 -21.64
N LEU A 671 0.26 -13.42 -22.71
CA LEU A 671 1.35 -14.40 -22.76
C LEU A 671 2.68 -13.77 -23.20
N ALA A 672 2.63 -12.86 -24.17
CA ALA A 672 3.81 -12.16 -24.69
C ALA A 672 3.45 -10.79 -25.27
N THR A 673 4.40 -9.85 -25.22
CA THR A 673 4.29 -8.53 -25.84
C THR A 673 5.59 -8.16 -26.54
N GLY A 674 5.50 -7.51 -27.69
CA GLY A 674 6.66 -7.05 -28.44
C GLY A 674 6.27 -6.02 -29.49
N LYS A 675 7.26 -5.54 -30.25
CA LYS A 675 7.04 -4.64 -31.37
C LYS A 675 7.53 -5.28 -32.67
N SER A 676 6.88 -4.95 -33.78
CA SER A 676 7.37 -5.36 -35.09
C SER A 676 8.63 -4.58 -35.47
N ALA A 677 9.58 -5.25 -36.14
CA ALA A 677 10.75 -4.65 -36.73
C ALA A 677 10.38 -3.73 -37.91
N GLU A 678 11.35 -2.96 -38.48
CA GLU A 678 11.14 -2.08 -39.65
C GLU A 678 10.55 -2.84 -40.87
N GLY A 679 10.89 -4.12 -41.02
CA GLY A 679 10.31 -5.01 -42.04
C GLY A 679 8.92 -5.55 -41.72
N GLY A 680 8.29 -5.11 -40.60
CA GLY A 680 7.00 -5.58 -40.13
C GLY A 680 7.04 -6.94 -39.42
N GLU A 681 8.23 -7.55 -39.24
CA GLU A 681 8.37 -8.89 -38.66
C GLU A 681 8.34 -8.83 -37.11
N PHE A 682 7.74 -9.86 -36.49
CA PHE A 682 7.77 -10.09 -35.03
C PHE A 682 7.99 -11.56 -34.72
N VAL A 683 8.63 -11.84 -33.57
CA VAL A 683 8.95 -13.18 -33.13
C VAL A 683 8.71 -13.30 -31.62
N PHE A 684 8.00 -14.35 -31.23
CA PHE A 684 7.84 -14.75 -29.82
C PHE A 684 8.27 -16.20 -29.67
N GLY A 685 9.21 -16.45 -28.76
CA GLY A 685 9.62 -17.79 -28.34
C GLY A 685 8.82 -18.25 -27.13
N GLU A 686 8.93 -19.53 -26.79
CA GLU A 686 8.45 -20.10 -25.52
C GLU A 686 6.95 -19.96 -25.25
N LEU A 687 6.11 -19.99 -26.27
CA LEU A 687 4.66 -20.01 -26.13
C LEU A 687 4.14 -21.42 -25.83
N ILE A 688 3.07 -21.51 -25.03
CA ILE A 688 2.38 -22.76 -24.74
C ILE A 688 1.51 -23.14 -25.94
N PRO A 689 1.53 -24.40 -26.38
CA PRO A 689 0.62 -24.89 -27.42
C PRO A 689 -0.84 -24.67 -27.04
N GLY A 690 -1.64 -24.26 -28.03
CA GLY A 690 -3.08 -23.98 -27.86
C GLY A 690 -3.54 -22.75 -28.62
N THR A 691 -4.80 -22.38 -28.48
CA THR A 691 -5.39 -21.23 -29.16
C THR A 691 -5.01 -19.95 -28.42
N VAL A 692 -4.39 -19.00 -29.13
CA VAL A 692 -4.03 -17.67 -28.64
C VAL A 692 -4.66 -16.60 -29.50
N THR A 693 -4.83 -15.39 -28.97
CA THR A 693 -5.25 -14.22 -29.75
C THR A 693 -4.05 -13.29 -29.93
N VAL A 694 -3.72 -13.02 -31.20
CA VAL A 694 -2.67 -12.06 -31.57
C VAL A 694 -3.34 -10.72 -31.87
N ALA A 695 -3.14 -9.74 -31.00
CA ALA A 695 -3.65 -8.39 -31.17
C ALA A 695 -2.50 -7.44 -31.57
N VAL A 696 -2.72 -6.65 -32.63
CA VAL A 696 -1.72 -5.74 -33.17
C VAL A 696 -2.29 -4.32 -33.24
N ASN A 697 -1.53 -3.35 -32.72
CA ASN A 697 -1.87 -1.93 -32.75
C ASN A 697 -0.69 -1.11 -33.26
N ALA A 698 -0.92 -0.22 -34.23
CA ALA A 698 0.07 0.69 -34.78
C ALA A 698 -0.51 2.08 -35.02
N ALA A 699 0.30 3.13 -34.92
CA ALA A 699 -0.13 4.50 -35.11
C ALA A 699 -0.64 4.71 -36.57
N GLY A 700 -1.84 5.25 -36.72
CA GLY A 700 -2.47 5.49 -38.02
C GLY A 700 -3.17 4.26 -38.64
N PHE A 701 -3.25 3.14 -37.87
CA PHE A 701 -3.92 1.92 -38.28
C PHE A 701 -4.96 1.51 -37.26
N ARG A 702 -5.99 0.78 -37.71
CA ARG A 702 -6.97 0.17 -36.82
C ARG A 702 -6.35 -1.03 -36.11
N PRO A 703 -6.61 -1.19 -34.81
CA PRO A 703 -6.23 -2.40 -34.11
C PRO A 703 -6.85 -3.64 -34.75
N ALA A 704 -6.04 -4.67 -34.96
CA ALA A 704 -6.50 -5.94 -35.44
C ALA A 704 -6.22 -7.03 -34.42
N ALA A 705 -7.15 -7.98 -34.27
CA ALA A 705 -6.96 -9.14 -33.41
C ALA A 705 -7.44 -10.38 -34.16
N LEU A 706 -6.62 -11.45 -34.12
CA LEU A 706 -6.97 -12.70 -34.75
C LEU A 706 -6.61 -13.89 -33.85
N PRO A 707 -7.46 -14.93 -33.81
CA PRO A 707 -7.14 -16.18 -33.13
C PRO A 707 -6.14 -16.99 -33.95
N VAL A 708 -5.12 -17.54 -33.27
CA VAL A 708 -4.08 -18.36 -33.88
C VAL A 708 -3.91 -19.62 -33.05
N GLU A 709 -3.83 -20.79 -33.67
CA GLU A 709 -3.54 -22.03 -32.98
C GLU A 709 -2.03 -22.28 -32.98
N ILE A 710 -1.40 -22.30 -31.82
CA ILE A 710 0.01 -22.61 -31.65
C ILE A 710 0.16 -24.11 -31.58
N GLY A 711 0.91 -24.70 -32.52
CA GLY A 711 1.17 -26.15 -32.59
C GLY A 711 2.01 -26.64 -31.40
N GLY A 712 1.99 -27.96 -31.13
CA GLY A 712 2.76 -28.60 -30.05
C GLY A 712 4.28 -28.53 -30.20
N GLN A 713 4.79 -28.32 -31.43
CA GLN A 713 6.21 -28.17 -31.75
C GLN A 713 6.41 -27.25 -32.94
N GLY A 714 7.52 -26.50 -32.92
CA GLY A 714 7.92 -25.68 -34.04
C GLY A 714 7.41 -24.24 -33.96
N VAL A 715 7.58 -23.49 -35.04
CA VAL A 715 7.21 -22.05 -35.11
C VAL A 715 5.96 -21.88 -35.96
N THR A 716 4.87 -21.42 -35.34
CA THR A 716 3.64 -21.04 -36.03
C THR A 716 3.84 -19.71 -36.76
N ARG A 717 3.43 -19.58 -38.01
CA ARG A 717 3.54 -18.35 -38.79
C ARG A 717 2.18 -17.69 -38.96
N VAL A 718 2.11 -16.36 -38.79
CA VAL A 718 0.91 -15.57 -38.91
C VAL A 718 1.17 -14.30 -39.69
N GLU A 719 0.23 -13.87 -40.53
CA GLU A 719 0.23 -12.58 -41.20
C GLU A 719 -0.93 -11.74 -40.64
N VAL A 720 -0.58 -10.53 -40.13
CA VAL A 720 -1.59 -9.59 -39.59
C VAL A 720 -1.71 -8.41 -40.56
N VAL A 721 -2.89 -8.22 -41.09
CA VAL A 721 -3.17 -7.14 -42.03
C VAL A 721 -3.88 -6.01 -41.32
N LEU A 722 -3.24 -4.83 -41.27
CA LEU A 722 -3.79 -3.62 -40.68
C LEU A 722 -4.46 -2.75 -41.74
N ARG A 723 -5.65 -2.27 -41.44
CA ARG A 723 -6.34 -1.29 -42.28
C ARG A 723 -5.99 0.10 -41.79
N SER A 724 -5.70 1.03 -42.70
CA SER A 724 -5.49 2.44 -42.36
C SER A 724 -6.76 3.02 -41.73
N GLY A 725 -6.64 3.64 -40.57
CA GLY A 725 -7.71 4.44 -39.98
C GLY A 725 -7.70 5.84 -40.59
N ALA A 726 -8.84 6.31 -41.06
CA ALA A 726 -8.94 7.67 -41.60
C ALA A 726 -8.81 8.70 -40.43
N LEU A 727 -8.04 9.78 -40.68
CA LEU A 727 -7.85 10.87 -39.74
C LEU A 727 -8.62 12.11 -40.26
N VAL A 728 -9.44 12.72 -39.40
CA VAL A 728 -10.12 13.98 -39.67
C VAL A 728 -9.54 15.05 -38.77
N ARG A 729 -9.08 16.15 -39.37
CA ARG A 729 -8.57 17.32 -38.64
C ARG A 729 -9.22 18.59 -39.11
N GLY A 730 -9.45 19.52 -38.18
CA GLY A 730 -9.98 20.83 -38.50
C GLY A 730 -9.82 21.82 -37.37
N THR A 731 -10.24 23.05 -37.58
CA THR A 731 -10.30 24.10 -36.56
C THR A 731 -11.70 24.61 -36.37
N VAL A 732 -12.10 24.92 -35.12
CA VAL A 732 -13.32 25.63 -34.78
C VAL A 732 -12.99 27.10 -34.62
N ARG A 733 -13.69 27.96 -35.36
CA ARG A 733 -13.52 29.42 -35.30
C ARG A 733 -14.83 30.09 -34.95
N GLY A 734 -14.75 31.19 -34.18
CA GLY A 734 -15.94 31.90 -33.74
C GLY A 734 -15.80 33.42 -33.86
N GLY A 735 -16.99 34.11 -33.96
CA GLY A 735 -17.12 35.54 -34.00
C GLY A 735 -16.72 36.21 -35.34
N ALA A 736 -17.04 37.53 -35.51
CA ALA A 736 -16.77 38.33 -36.72
C ALA A 736 -15.27 38.37 -37.10
N GLY A 737 -14.36 38.06 -36.18
CA GLY A 737 -12.93 38.01 -36.41
C GLY A 737 -12.38 36.63 -36.77
N ARG A 738 -13.20 35.60 -36.94
CA ARG A 738 -12.76 34.21 -37.26
C ARG A 738 -11.64 33.69 -36.37
N ARG A 739 -11.67 34.01 -35.07
CA ARG A 739 -10.59 33.59 -34.12
C ARG A 739 -10.78 32.13 -33.76
N PRO A 740 -9.67 31.38 -33.53
CA PRO A 740 -9.74 30.03 -32.97
C PRO A 740 -10.54 30.03 -31.68
N LEU A 741 -11.42 29.06 -31.49
CA LEU A 741 -12.27 28.93 -30.31
C LEU A 741 -11.78 27.76 -29.48
N ALA A 742 -11.24 28.09 -28.28
CA ALA A 742 -10.88 27.10 -27.29
C ALA A 742 -12.13 26.52 -26.60
N ASP A 743 -11.99 25.32 -26.02
CA ASP A 743 -13.03 24.62 -25.28
C ASP A 743 -14.34 24.34 -26.00
N ALA A 744 -14.37 24.47 -27.33
CA ALA A 744 -15.52 24.06 -28.14
C ALA A 744 -15.60 22.53 -28.19
N ARG A 745 -16.78 22.00 -27.90
CA ARG A 745 -17.00 20.56 -27.99
C ARG A 745 -17.39 20.17 -29.40
N VAL A 746 -16.61 19.30 -30.03
CA VAL A 746 -16.87 18.78 -31.38
C VAL A 746 -17.27 17.31 -31.24
N THR A 747 -18.43 16.95 -31.79
CA THR A 747 -18.99 15.61 -31.75
C THR A 747 -19.13 15.09 -33.18
N LEU A 748 -18.63 13.88 -33.42
CA LEU A 748 -18.77 13.18 -34.70
C LEU A 748 -19.87 12.13 -34.60
N MET A 749 -20.82 12.16 -35.50
CA MET A 749 -21.92 11.19 -35.58
C MET A 749 -21.89 10.43 -36.90
N ASP A 750 -22.32 9.17 -36.90
CA ASP A 750 -22.49 8.35 -38.09
C ASP A 750 -23.77 8.74 -38.88
N ALA A 751 -23.98 8.15 -40.04
CA ALA A 751 -25.17 8.38 -40.86
C ALA A 751 -26.49 7.97 -40.18
N ALA A 752 -26.44 7.14 -39.12
CA ALA A 752 -27.61 6.75 -38.31
C ALA A 752 -27.87 7.71 -37.14
N GLY A 753 -27.00 8.72 -36.91
CA GLY A 753 -27.08 9.68 -35.81
C GLY A 753 -26.46 9.23 -34.49
N ASN A 754 -25.74 8.11 -34.48
CA ASN A 754 -25.01 7.67 -33.25
C ASN A 754 -23.70 8.44 -33.11
N VAL A 755 -23.36 8.81 -31.86
CA VAL A 755 -22.08 9.45 -31.55
C VAL A 755 -20.95 8.44 -31.69
N VAL A 756 -20.04 8.70 -32.64
CA VAL A 756 -18.84 7.87 -32.90
C VAL A 756 -17.65 8.35 -32.07
N ALA A 757 -17.43 9.66 -32.01
CA ALA A 757 -16.33 10.26 -31.29
C ALA A 757 -16.64 11.68 -30.78
N GLY A 758 -15.94 12.15 -29.75
CA GLY A 758 -16.01 13.52 -29.25
C GLY A 758 -14.62 14.08 -28.97
N SER A 759 -14.39 15.34 -29.35
CA SER A 759 -13.14 16.07 -29.07
C SER A 759 -13.48 17.44 -28.50
N THR A 760 -12.57 18.01 -27.72
CA THR A 760 -12.64 19.40 -27.24
C THR A 760 -11.47 20.15 -27.84
N THR A 761 -11.72 21.35 -28.38
CA THR A 761 -10.66 22.13 -29.04
C THR A 761 -9.67 22.72 -28.05
N GLY A 762 -8.38 22.75 -28.43
CA GLY A 762 -7.33 23.45 -27.70
C GLY A 762 -7.35 24.98 -27.91
N ASP A 763 -6.37 25.69 -27.34
CA ASP A 763 -6.22 27.16 -27.46
C ASP A 763 -6.09 27.63 -28.91
N ASP A 764 -5.64 26.76 -29.81
CA ASP A 764 -5.53 26.98 -31.26
C ASP A 764 -6.84 26.67 -32.04
N GLY A 765 -7.90 26.27 -31.32
CA GLY A 765 -9.15 25.85 -31.88
C GLY A 765 -9.13 24.51 -32.62
N ALA A 766 -8.03 23.76 -32.59
CA ALA A 766 -7.86 22.53 -33.35
C ALA A 766 -8.61 21.34 -32.71
N TYR A 767 -9.15 20.48 -33.57
CA TYR A 767 -9.72 19.19 -33.19
C TYR A 767 -9.26 18.09 -34.15
N ALA A 768 -9.25 16.84 -33.64
CA ALA A 768 -8.91 15.68 -34.44
C ALA A 768 -9.74 14.46 -34.06
N PHE A 769 -10.14 13.65 -35.03
CA PHE A 769 -10.72 12.34 -34.88
C PHE A 769 -9.88 11.32 -35.64
N ALA A 770 -9.38 10.30 -34.98
CA ALA A 770 -8.59 9.23 -35.55
C ALA A 770 -9.43 7.95 -35.67
N ASP A 771 -8.92 6.98 -36.43
CA ASP A 771 -9.44 5.61 -36.54
C ASP A 771 -10.87 5.51 -37.14
N LEU A 772 -11.23 6.40 -38.06
CA LEU A 772 -12.55 6.42 -38.71
C LEU A 772 -12.64 5.45 -39.88
N ASP A 773 -13.84 4.89 -40.07
CA ASP A 773 -14.20 4.21 -41.35
C ASP A 773 -14.37 5.21 -42.47
N ALA A 774 -14.16 4.78 -43.72
CA ALA A 774 -14.62 5.53 -44.85
C ALA A 774 -16.15 5.51 -44.84
N GLY A 775 -16.76 6.69 -44.89
CA GLY A 775 -18.23 6.80 -44.81
C GLY A 775 -18.69 8.25 -44.68
N GLU A 776 -20.00 8.42 -44.56
CA GLU A 776 -20.65 9.72 -44.34
C GLU A 776 -20.83 9.94 -42.84
N TYR A 777 -20.38 11.10 -42.35
CA TYR A 777 -20.46 11.52 -40.96
C TYR A 777 -21.08 12.92 -40.86
N THR A 778 -21.59 13.24 -39.68
CA THR A 778 -22.01 14.59 -39.30
C THR A 778 -21.13 15.08 -38.18
N VAL A 779 -20.44 16.19 -38.39
CA VAL A 779 -19.65 16.87 -37.35
C VAL A 779 -20.50 17.96 -36.73
N VAL A 780 -20.68 17.95 -35.41
CA VAL A 780 -21.43 18.99 -34.68
C VAL A 780 -20.48 19.67 -33.69
N ALA A 781 -20.30 20.98 -33.88
CA ALA A 781 -19.56 21.81 -32.93
C ALA A 781 -20.54 22.59 -32.04
N THR A 782 -20.29 22.56 -30.70
CA THR A 782 -21.10 23.22 -29.69
C THR A 782 -20.22 24.20 -28.90
N GLY A 783 -20.79 25.35 -28.52
CA GLY A 783 -20.11 26.46 -27.82
C GLY A 783 -20.73 27.82 -28.11
N TYR A 784 -21.51 27.94 -29.21
CA TYR A 784 -22.44 28.93 -29.69
C TYR A 784 -23.66 28.17 -30.28
N PRO A 785 -24.61 28.77 -30.96
CA PRO A 785 -25.62 27.95 -31.60
C PRO A 785 -24.93 26.81 -32.35
N PRO A 786 -25.32 25.56 -32.10
CA PRO A 786 -24.57 24.41 -32.61
C PRO A 786 -24.61 24.41 -34.13
N VAL A 787 -23.47 24.21 -34.76
CA VAL A 787 -23.36 24.07 -36.23
C VAL A 787 -23.07 22.60 -36.53
N ALA A 788 -23.91 22.01 -37.43
CA ALA A 788 -23.74 20.68 -37.93
C ALA A 788 -23.30 20.73 -39.40
N GLY A 789 -22.22 20.06 -39.74
CA GLY A 789 -21.69 19.93 -41.09
C GLY A 789 -21.63 18.46 -41.53
N ALA A 790 -22.04 18.14 -42.75
CA ALA A 790 -21.84 16.82 -43.31
C ALA A 790 -20.37 16.66 -43.75
N LEU A 791 -19.79 15.49 -43.44
CA LEU A 791 -18.39 15.16 -43.74
C LEU A 791 -18.32 13.77 -44.38
N THR A 792 -17.77 13.69 -45.58
CA THR A 792 -17.46 12.40 -46.18
C THR A 792 -15.99 12.06 -45.93
N VAL A 793 -15.76 10.98 -45.18
CA VAL A 793 -14.44 10.47 -44.87
C VAL A 793 -14.05 9.41 -45.88
N THR A 794 -12.95 9.62 -46.55
CA THR A 794 -12.32 8.63 -47.46
C THR A 794 -11.17 7.93 -46.76
N GLY A 795 -10.66 6.84 -47.30
CA GLY A 795 -9.55 6.07 -46.71
C GLY A 795 -8.25 6.83 -46.43
N ARG A 796 -8.11 8.07 -47.01
CA ARG A 796 -6.98 8.97 -46.77
C ARG A 796 -7.24 9.99 -45.66
N GLY A 797 -8.43 9.99 -45.07
CA GLY A 797 -8.84 11.01 -44.09
C GLY A 797 -9.22 12.35 -44.73
N VAL A 798 -9.51 13.34 -43.90
CA VAL A 798 -9.84 14.72 -44.28
C VAL A 798 -9.04 15.67 -43.39
N ASP A 799 -8.24 16.53 -44.02
CA ASP A 799 -7.47 17.58 -43.37
C ASP A 799 -8.05 18.94 -43.68
N GLY A 800 -8.15 19.83 -42.70
CA GLY A 800 -8.64 21.19 -42.87
C GLY A 800 -10.18 21.31 -42.91
N HIS A 801 -10.93 20.42 -42.23
CA HIS A 801 -12.39 20.59 -42.09
C HIS A 801 -12.69 21.64 -41.02
N ASP A 802 -12.67 22.93 -41.38
CA ASP A 802 -12.89 24.05 -40.49
C ASP A 802 -14.38 24.32 -40.29
N ILE A 803 -14.78 24.59 -39.04
CA ILE A 803 -16.16 24.87 -38.63
C ILE A 803 -16.23 26.30 -38.11
N GLU A 804 -17.14 27.10 -38.71
CA GLU A 804 -17.40 28.47 -38.25
C GLU A 804 -18.66 28.53 -37.39
N LEU A 805 -18.50 28.99 -36.15
CA LEU A 805 -19.60 29.25 -35.24
C LEU A 805 -19.93 30.74 -35.27
N ALA A 806 -21.13 31.10 -35.75
CA ALA A 806 -21.60 32.47 -35.79
C ALA A 806 -22.61 32.74 -34.67
N HIS A 807 -22.57 33.94 -34.09
CA HIS A 807 -23.57 34.39 -33.10
C HIS A 807 -24.86 34.79 -33.83
N PRO A 808 -26.11 34.43 -33.34
CA PRO A 808 -27.33 34.93 -33.90
C PRO A 808 -27.40 36.43 -33.65
N GLY A 809 -27.00 37.25 -34.63
CA GLY A 809 -27.00 38.70 -34.57
C GLY A 809 -25.76 39.40 -35.15
N GLU A 810 -24.77 38.65 -35.64
CA GLU A 810 -23.64 39.15 -36.43
C GLU A 810 -23.77 38.77 -37.91
#